data_8059a2639d99505b0dd730e432846454
#
_entry.id   8059a2639d99505b0dd730e432846454
#
_cell.length_a   1.000
_cell.length_b   1.000
_cell.length_c   1.000
_cell.angle_alpha   90.00
_cell.angle_beta   90.00
_cell.angle_gamma   90.00
#
_symmetry.space_group_name_H-M   'P 1'
#
loop_
_entity.id
_entity.type
_entity.pdbx_description
1 polymer ?
#
loop_
_entity_poly.entity_id
_entity_poly.type
_entity_poly.pdbx_seq_one_letter_code
_entity_poly.pdbx_strand_id
1 'polypeptide(L)'
;MDFTNGTTNGVNGHHAPATESRPLNITICGAGIGGLSAAIFLRKQGHKVTLLEASRFANELGAAVHLAPNANGLLRRMGFIPEQHGAVDCLRMSQFLPTGKQLFSIDLKADAARWLYPWQLAHRVTLHSELKKMATSEQGEGPPAILRLRSKVVDVDPKEGVVILEGGERVQGDVIVGADGVHSKTRPRIPGAENVKTFGSGKSAFRFLISRQKAYDDEETRKFADKDGHLILTFGRDRRVVVYPTSDNTLLNFVCIHPTAESQIQPEEPGSGDWQNKGNLSKMLEVYKDWEPAMLKLLSMADEETLKVWELLDMEQLPTWTEDKLVLIGDAAHPFTPHQGQGAGQAIEDAASLAVMLPSNTPLSSIPARLKLYEKCRYKRASDIQEFSRLTGRDLGAGPPVDAKAMTNYNFGHDEWDYSTQMLRQWEWEQKKSLLWRMPTAFGPMPGPRQDHFGQARDNSTGTFKTASIRFRTSRTVLQGLLPAGSGLKFAAADTTAYATFAVTQLNHLDWLGGRGYNHFGLYIHGIQHTSATAAATVQGTYLPVLFENLADPILSGRDELGFPKVFADLDFTTAVGGAHLTASWMGAAFCKMSLADLQHQPATNGTAAATPPPPPPVSEHAPPPAPQDSGLLLHKYIPATGPAGSKERGQADVAYTTYLADDEDAKTVERKVERTLKAASATISFDALDWKALPTLHHIVARLQEIPVYEVVEAKVVEGRGVSDVSSVRRLG
;
A
#
# COMPACT_ATOMS: atom_id res chain seq x y z
N MET A 1 -9.37 -12.33 -23.09
CA MET A 1 -7.94 -12.11 -22.85
C MET A 1 -7.62 -12.73 -21.52
N ASP A 2 -6.97 -13.89 -21.57
CA ASP A 2 -6.60 -14.63 -20.36
C ASP A 2 -5.45 -13.93 -19.64
N PHE A 3 -5.71 -13.43 -18.45
CA PHE A 3 -4.67 -13.01 -17.52
C PHE A 3 -4.24 -14.23 -16.70
N THR A 4 -3.28 -14.96 -17.22
CA THR A 4 -2.63 -16.03 -16.46
C THR A 4 -1.75 -15.43 -15.37
N ASN A 5 -1.96 -15.89 -14.15
CA ASN A 5 -1.19 -15.62 -12.95
C ASN A 5 0.32 -15.81 -13.19
N GLY A 6 1.09 -14.73 -13.06
CA GLY A 6 2.53 -14.81 -12.89
C GLY A 6 2.86 -15.43 -11.53
N THR A 7 3.21 -16.69 -11.50
CA THR A 7 3.83 -17.33 -10.35
C THR A 7 5.19 -16.67 -10.10
N THR A 8 5.32 -15.95 -9.00
CA THR A 8 6.60 -15.46 -8.51
C THR A 8 7.38 -16.64 -7.94
N ASN A 9 8.33 -17.16 -8.71
CA ASN A 9 9.36 -18.06 -8.20
C ASN A 9 10.19 -17.31 -7.16
N GLY A 10 10.21 -17.86 -5.93
CA GLY A 10 10.94 -17.31 -4.82
C GLY A 10 12.45 -17.31 -5.06
N VAL A 11 13.05 -16.13 -4.96
CA VAL A 11 14.49 -15.99 -4.76
C VAL A 11 14.73 -16.14 -3.26
N ASN A 12 15.49 -17.17 -2.87
CA ASN A 12 15.95 -17.40 -1.51
C ASN A 12 16.82 -16.23 -1.04
N GLY A 13 16.25 -15.31 -0.27
CA GLY A 13 16.98 -14.28 0.47
C GLY A 13 17.04 -14.70 1.95
N HIS A 14 18.20 -14.61 2.57
CA HIS A 14 18.45 -14.93 3.96
C HIS A 14 17.47 -14.20 4.87
N HIS A 15 16.67 -14.96 5.64
CA HIS A 15 15.71 -14.46 6.60
C HIS A 15 16.41 -14.00 7.89
N ALA A 16 16.05 -12.81 8.38
CA ALA A 16 16.11 -12.52 9.81
C ALA A 16 15.30 -13.59 10.59
N PRO A 17 15.59 -13.86 11.89
CA PRO A 17 14.94 -14.95 12.61
C PRO A 17 13.42 -14.80 12.49
N ALA A 18 12.81 -15.77 11.82
CA ALA A 18 11.40 -15.82 11.54
C ALA A 18 10.65 -15.90 12.88
N THR A 19 9.95 -14.83 13.23
CA THR A 19 8.77 -14.99 14.08
C THR A 19 7.87 -15.95 13.32
N GLU A 20 7.52 -17.09 13.94
CA GLU A 20 6.77 -18.18 13.32
C GLU A 20 5.53 -17.67 12.61
N SER A 21 5.60 -17.51 11.30
CA SER A 21 4.44 -17.25 10.46
C SER A 21 3.74 -18.58 10.21
N ARG A 22 2.62 -18.81 10.85
CA ARG A 22 1.76 -19.96 10.64
C ARG A 22 0.38 -19.50 10.15
N PRO A 23 -0.39 -20.39 9.50
CA PRO A 23 -1.80 -20.11 9.24
C PRO A 23 -2.54 -19.76 10.54
N LEU A 24 -3.35 -18.69 10.51
CA LEU A 24 -4.17 -18.30 11.65
C LEU A 24 -5.35 -19.26 11.82
N ASN A 25 -5.76 -19.49 13.08
CA ASN A 25 -7.05 -20.10 13.40
C ASN A 25 -8.07 -18.96 13.58
N ILE A 26 -9.02 -18.86 12.68
CA ILE A 26 -10.00 -17.76 12.66
C ILE A 26 -11.37 -18.33 13.00
N THR A 27 -12.01 -17.79 14.03
CA THR A 27 -13.37 -18.17 14.44
C THR A 27 -14.34 -17.09 14.00
N ILE A 28 -15.31 -17.45 13.15
CA ILE A 28 -16.35 -16.55 12.65
C ILE A 28 -17.67 -16.88 13.34
N CYS A 29 -18.26 -15.89 13.99
CA CYS A 29 -19.54 -15.99 14.66
C CYS A 29 -20.65 -15.56 13.68
N GLY A 30 -21.39 -16.51 13.14
CA GLY A 30 -22.46 -16.31 12.15
C GLY A 30 -22.09 -16.75 10.74
N ALA A 31 -22.99 -17.51 10.10
CA ALA A 31 -22.85 -18.02 8.73
C ALA A 31 -23.79 -17.30 7.73
N GLY A 32 -24.05 -16.00 7.93
CA GLY A 32 -24.70 -15.13 6.94
C GLY A 32 -23.78 -14.78 5.77
N ILE A 33 -24.24 -13.95 4.82
CA ILE A 33 -23.46 -13.55 3.63
C ILE A 33 -22.08 -13.00 4.01
N GLY A 34 -21.99 -12.11 5.02
CA GLY A 34 -20.71 -11.54 5.47
C GLY A 34 -19.76 -12.60 6.02
N GLY A 35 -20.24 -13.47 6.94
CA GLY A 35 -19.42 -14.52 7.54
C GLY A 35 -18.93 -15.56 6.53
N LEU A 36 -19.79 -15.98 5.59
CA LEU A 36 -19.41 -16.90 4.52
C LEU A 36 -18.42 -16.27 3.55
N SER A 37 -18.60 -14.98 3.19
CA SER A 37 -17.66 -14.25 2.36
C SER A 37 -16.29 -14.12 3.03
N ALA A 38 -16.27 -13.80 4.33
CA ALA A 38 -15.02 -13.74 5.11
C ALA A 38 -14.34 -15.12 5.14
N ALA A 39 -15.11 -16.21 5.35
CA ALA A 39 -14.56 -17.56 5.34
C ALA A 39 -13.91 -17.91 3.99
N ILE A 40 -14.54 -17.55 2.87
CA ILE A 40 -14.00 -17.82 1.53
C ILE A 40 -12.69 -17.02 1.31
N PHE A 41 -12.68 -15.73 1.58
CA PHE A 41 -11.48 -14.93 1.39
C PHE A 41 -10.33 -15.33 2.31
N LEU A 42 -10.62 -15.62 3.58
CA LEU A 42 -9.61 -15.99 4.57
C LEU A 42 -9.03 -17.40 4.33
N ARG A 43 -9.86 -18.37 3.87
CA ARG A 43 -9.32 -19.67 3.47
C ARG A 43 -8.38 -19.57 2.27
N LYS A 44 -8.68 -18.68 1.31
CA LYS A 44 -7.80 -18.40 0.16
C LYS A 44 -6.45 -17.81 0.59
N GLN A 45 -6.40 -17.12 1.73
CA GLN A 45 -5.14 -16.70 2.37
C GLN A 45 -4.42 -17.85 3.08
N GLY A 46 -4.98 -19.06 3.08
CA GLY A 46 -4.39 -20.25 3.72
C GLY A 46 -4.73 -20.41 5.20
N HIS A 47 -5.63 -19.60 5.76
CA HIS A 47 -6.03 -19.68 7.18
C HIS A 47 -7.01 -20.85 7.45
N LYS A 48 -6.99 -21.34 8.68
CA LYS A 48 -7.96 -22.33 9.18
C LYS A 48 -9.17 -21.59 9.74
N VAL A 49 -10.32 -21.76 9.11
CA VAL A 49 -11.53 -21.04 9.45
C VAL A 49 -12.56 -21.95 10.07
N THR A 50 -13.15 -21.56 11.21
CA THR A 50 -14.29 -22.22 11.84
C THR A 50 -15.46 -21.23 11.89
N LEU A 51 -16.57 -21.59 11.24
CA LEU A 51 -17.84 -20.88 11.27
C LEU A 51 -18.75 -21.47 12.35
N LEU A 52 -19.26 -20.62 13.24
CA LEU A 52 -20.20 -20.97 14.29
C LEU A 52 -21.57 -20.40 13.95
N GLU A 53 -22.56 -21.28 13.72
CA GLU A 53 -23.91 -20.89 13.32
C GLU A 53 -24.94 -21.41 14.33
N ALA A 54 -25.80 -20.50 14.80
CA ALA A 54 -26.82 -20.81 15.80
C ALA A 54 -27.93 -21.70 15.25
N SER A 55 -28.28 -21.52 13.97
CA SER A 55 -29.39 -22.27 13.35
C SER A 55 -29.06 -23.75 13.09
N ARG A 56 -30.11 -24.55 12.90
CA ARG A 56 -29.98 -25.97 12.60
C ARG A 56 -29.57 -26.25 11.16
N PHE A 57 -29.82 -25.32 10.24
CA PHE A 57 -29.72 -25.55 8.80
C PHE A 57 -28.84 -24.57 8.06
N ALA A 58 -28.45 -23.48 8.70
CA ALA A 58 -27.76 -22.34 8.02
C ALA A 58 -28.43 -22.00 6.67
N ASN A 59 -29.78 -21.92 6.69
CA ASN A 59 -30.54 -21.56 5.52
C ASN A 59 -31.04 -20.14 5.65
N GLU A 60 -30.79 -19.34 4.63
CA GLU A 60 -31.38 -18.01 4.51
C GLU A 60 -32.88 -18.17 4.15
N LEU A 61 -33.71 -17.34 4.79
CA LEU A 61 -35.08 -17.13 4.37
C LEU A 61 -35.10 -15.90 3.47
N GLY A 62 -35.74 -16.01 2.31
CA GLY A 62 -35.94 -14.76 1.77
C GLY A 62 -36.08 -14.44 0.32
N ALA A 63 -36.17 -13.19 0.15
CA ALA A 63 -36.30 -12.32 -0.96
C ALA A 63 -35.04 -12.28 -1.82
N ALA A 64 -34.95 -11.32 -2.72
CA ALA A 64 -33.76 -11.08 -3.51
C ALA A 64 -32.86 -10.01 -2.88
N VAL A 65 -31.66 -9.89 -3.42
CA VAL A 65 -30.61 -8.95 -3.01
C VAL A 65 -30.00 -8.27 -4.23
N HIS A 66 -29.62 -7.01 -4.06
CA HIS A 66 -28.85 -6.28 -5.08
C HIS A 66 -27.38 -6.64 -4.96
N LEU A 67 -26.77 -7.00 -6.09
CA LEU A 67 -25.32 -7.15 -6.27
C LEU A 67 -24.83 -5.98 -7.11
N ALA A 68 -24.61 -4.86 -6.44
CA ALA A 68 -24.07 -3.66 -7.08
C ALA A 68 -22.62 -3.88 -7.57
N PRO A 69 -22.09 -3.09 -8.49
CA PRO A 69 -20.76 -3.26 -9.08
C PRO A 69 -19.63 -3.48 -8.07
N ASN A 70 -19.63 -2.74 -6.96
CA ASN A 70 -18.67 -2.88 -5.86
C ASN A 70 -18.68 -4.30 -5.23
N ALA A 71 -19.85 -4.85 -4.97
CA ALA A 71 -20.01 -6.21 -4.41
C ALA A 71 -19.78 -7.30 -5.46
N ASN A 72 -20.27 -7.08 -6.70
CA ASN A 72 -20.16 -8.05 -7.79
C ASN A 72 -18.68 -8.33 -8.14
N GLY A 73 -17.84 -7.29 -8.20
CA GLY A 73 -16.41 -7.45 -8.41
C GLY A 73 -15.73 -8.35 -7.38
N LEU A 74 -16.10 -8.19 -6.12
CA LEU A 74 -15.56 -8.99 -5.02
C LEU A 74 -16.06 -10.44 -5.06
N LEU A 75 -17.32 -10.67 -5.39
CA LEU A 75 -17.86 -12.02 -5.61
C LEU A 75 -17.09 -12.75 -6.71
N ARG A 76 -16.79 -12.08 -7.83
CA ARG A 76 -15.98 -12.65 -8.91
C ARG A 76 -14.54 -12.93 -8.49
N ARG A 77 -13.94 -12.11 -7.65
CA ARG A 77 -12.62 -12.41 -7.03
C ARG A 77 -12.68 -13.66 -6.14
N MET A 78 -13.81 -13.94 -5.49
CA MET A 78 -14.02 -15.21 -4.78
C MET A 78 -14.09 -16.42 -5.73
N GLY A 79 -14.44 -16.21 -6.99
CA GLY A 79 -14.77 -17.26 -7.97
C GLY A 79 -16.27 -17.50 -8.12
N PHE A 80 -17.13 -16.66 -7.52
CA PHE A 80 -18.56 -16.70 -7.72
C PHE A 80 -18.99 -15.82 -8.88
N ILE A 81 -19.65 -16.41 -9.87
CA ILE A 81 -20.17 -15.72 -11.05
C ILE A 81 -21.69 -15.67 -10.96
N PRO A 82 -22.28 -14.52 -10.55
CA PRO A 82 -23.71 -14.47 -10.16
C PRO A 82 -24.67 -14.90 -11.27
N GLU A 83 -24.41 -14.59 -12.54
CA GLU A 83 -25.27 -14.98 -13.67
C GLU A 83 -25.33 -16.49 -13.88
N GLN A 84 -24.32 -17.26 -13.50
CA GLN A 84 -24.36 -18.72 -13.56
C GLN A 84 -25.31 -19.33 -12.51
N HIS A 85 -25.79 -18.49 -11.57
CA HIS A 85 -26.68 -18.85 -10.47
C HIS A 85 -27.99 -18.05 -10.53
N GLY A 86 -28.40 -17.63 -11.74
CA GLY A 86 -29.68 -17.00 -11.98
C GLY A 86 -29.78 -15.53 -11.60
N ALA A 87 -28.66 -14.83 -11.35
CA ALA A 87 -28.68 -13.38 -11.16
C ALA A 87 -28.95 -12.67 -12.49
N VAL A 88 -29.73 -11.61 -12.44
CA VAL A 88 -30.23 -10.88 -13.62
C VAL A 88 -29.62 -9.49 -13.65
N ASP A 89 -29.12 -9.05 -14.79
CA ASP A 89 -28.62 -7.67 -14.96
C ASP A 89 -29.75 -6.67 -14.76
N CYS A 90 -29.50 -5.62 -13.95
CA CYS A 90 -30.40 -4.49 -13.80
C CYS A 90 -30.25 -3.57 -15.03
N LEU A 91 -31.15 -3.75 -16.00
CA LEU A 91 -31.07 -3.09 -17.31
C LEU A 91 -31.86 -1.79 -17.39
N ARG A 92 -32.85 -1.62 -16.52
CA ARG A 92 -33.77 -0.49 -16.52
C ARG A 92 -34.23 -0.16 -15.12
N MET A 93 -34.38 1.11 -14.82
CA MET A 93 -34.99 1.58 -13.58
C MET A 93 -36.13 2.57 -13.91
N SER A 94 -37.31 2.36 -13.33
CA SER A 94 -38.43 3.27 -13.49
C SER A 94 -39.01 3.67 -12.13
N GLN A 95 -39.43 4.90 -12.01
CA GLN A 95 -40.13 5.41 -10.83
C GLN A 95 -41.56 5.83 -11.16
N PHE A 96 -42.48 5.40 -10.30
CA PHE A 96 -43.90 5.69 -10.40
C PHE A 96 -44.43 6.38 -9.14
N LEU A 97 -45.52 7.11 -9.31
CA LEU A 97 -46.38 7.54 -8.21
C LEU A 97 -47.42 6.44 -7.85
N PRO A 98 -48.03 6.49 -6.68
CA PRO A 98 -49.11 5.55 -6.29
C PRO A 98 -50.29 5.54 -7.28
N THR A 99 -50.53 6.60 -8.01
CA THR A 99 -51.55 6.73 -9.06
C THR A 99 -51.24 6.00 -10.34
N GLY A 100 -50.08 5.31 -10.42
CA GLY A 100 -49.58 4.68 -11.65
C GLY A 100 -48.91 5.60 -12.65
N LYS A 101 -48.82 6.91 -12.35
CA LYS A 101 -48.09 7.88 -13.21
C LYS A 101 -46.60 7.62 -13.14
N GLN A 102 -45.99 7.31 -14.28
CA GLN A 102 -44.54 7.20 -14.41
C GLN A 102 -43.89 8.59 -14.33
N LEU A 103 -42.91 8.76 -13.43
CA LEU A 103 -42.11 9.96 -13.29
C LEU A 103 -40.91 9.96 -14.24
N PHE A 104 -40.18 8.84 -14.28
CA PHE A 104 -39.08 8.64 -15.20
C PHE A 104 -38.87 7.15 -15.48
N SER A 105 -38.14 6.87 -16.56
CA SER A 105 -37.59 5.55 -16.86
C SER A 105 -36.21 5.74 -17.47
N ILE A 106 -35.21 5.09 -16.88
CA ILE A 106 -33.81 5.20 -17.28
C ILE A 106 -33.36 3.85 -17.83
N ASP A 107 -32.77 3.86 -19.02
CA ASP A 107 -32.04 2.70 -19.54
C ASP A 107 -30.64 2.71 -18.90
N LEU A 108 -30.31 1.66 -18.17
CA LEU A 108 -29.04 1.55 -17.42
C LEU A 108 -27.93 0.92 -18.26
N LYS A 109 -28.20 0.44 -19.48
CA LYS A 109 -27.18 -0.18 -20.34
C LYS A 109 -26.04 0.77 -20.67
N ALA A 110 -26.35 2.05 -20.97
CA ALA A 110 -25.34 3.06 -21.27
C ALA A 110 -24.51 3.42 -20.01
N ASP A 111 -25.14 3.44 -18.84
CA ASP A 111 -24.46 3.73 -17.58
C ASP A 111 -23.65 2.51 -17.07
N ALA A 112 -24.08 1.30 -17.41
CA ALA A 112 -23.36 0.07 -17.08
C ALA A 112 -21.93 0.02 -17.67
N ALA A 113 -21.68 0.67 -18.80
CA ALA A 113 -20.34 0.77 -19.40
C ALA A 113 -19.33 1.55 -18.53
N ARG A 114 -19.79 2.31 -17.54
CA ARG A 114 -18.95 3.05 -16.58
C ARG A 114 -18.35 2.15 -15.50
N TRP A 115 -18.95 0.98 -15.27
CA TRP A 115 -18.60 0.07 -14.19
C TRP A 115 -17.91 -1.16 -14.76
N LEU A 116 -16.88 -1.62 -14.11
CA LEU A 116 -16.15 -2.83 -14.52
C LEU A 116 -17.04 -4.09 -14.46
N TYR A 117 -17.98 -4.11 -13.51
CA TYR A 117 -18.90 -5.22 -13.28
C TYR A 117 -20.35 -4.75 -13.34
N PRO A 118 -21.30 -5.60 -13.75
CA PRO A 118 -22.71 -5.23 -13.84
C PRO A 118 -23.36 -5.07 -12.47
N TRP A 119 -24.41 -4.25 -12.41
CA TRP A 119 -25.37 -4.27 -11.31
C TRP A 119 -26.36 -5.41 -11.55
N GLN A 120 -26.40 -6.37 -10.64
CA GLN A 120 -27.23 -7.57 -10.77
C GLN A 120 -28.23 -7.72 -9.62
N LEU A 121 -29.32 -8.45 -9.90
CA LEU A 121 -30.43 -8.76 -9.02
C LEU A 121 -30.44 -10.26 -8.78
N ALA A 122 -30.10 -10.71 -7.57
CA ALA A 122 -29.88 -12.12 -7.27
C ALA A 122 -30.88 -12.64 -6.24
N HIS A 123 -31.20 -13.93 -6.32
CA HIS A 123 -31.97 -14.60 -5.29
C HIS A 123 -31.11 -14.88 -4.07
N ARG A 124 -31.49 -14.35 -2.91
CA ARG A 124 -30.68 -14.37 -1.69
C ARG A 124 -30.36 -15.79 -1.19
N VAL A 125 -31.31 -16.71 -1.29
CA VAL A 125 -31.12 -18.11 -0.87
C VAL A 125 -30.11 -18.83 -1.75
N THR A 126 -30.15 -18.58 -3.06
CA THR A 126 -29.18 -19.16 -4.01
C THR A 126 -27.79 -18.64 -3.73
N LEU A 127 -27.64 -17.31 -3.60
CA LEU A 127 -26.35 -16.67 -3.25
C LEU A 127 -25.78 -17.28 -1.96
N HIS A 128 -26.55 -17.33 -0.90
CA HIS A 128 -26.13 -17.88 0.39
C HIS A 128 -25.71 -19.36 0.29
N SER A 129 -26.50 -20.18 -0.41
CA SER A 129 -26.22 -21.60 -0.57
C SER A 129 -24.92 -21.86 -1.32
N GLU A 130 -24.66 -21.11 -2.37
CA GLU A 130 -23.41 -21.24 -3.13
C GLU A 130 -22.21 -20.71 -2.34
N LEU A 131 -22.33 -19.57 -1.64
CA LEU A 131 -21.27 -19.10 -0.74
C LEU A 131 -20.96 -20.13 0.36
N LYS A 132 -21.98 -20.76 0.95
CA LYS A 132 -21.81 -21.84 1.93
C LYS A 132 -21.04 -23.01 1.34
N LYS A 133 -21.43 -23.48 0.16
CA LYS A 133 -20.74 -24.54 -0.57
C LYS A 133 -19.27 -24.15 -0.87
N MET A 134 -19.03 -22.95 -1.36
CA MET A 134 -17.66 -22.46 -1.63
C MET A 134 -16.80 -22.38 -0.36
N ALA A 135 -17.37 -21.93 0.75
CA ALA A 135 -16.64 -21.85 2.02
C ALA A 135 -16.22 -23.22 2.55
N THR A 136 -17.09 -24.26 2.42
CA THR A 136 -16.94 -25.56 3.08
C THR A 136 -16.45 -26.70 2.16
N SER A 137 -16.40 -26.47 0.84
CA SER A 137 -15.97 -27.48 -0.14
C SER A 137 -14.47 -27.80 -0.01
N GLU A 138 -14.12 -29.07 -0.20
CA GLU A 138 -12.72 -29.50 -0.41
C GLU A 138 -12.14 -28.93 -1.70
N GLN A 139 -12.97 -28.55 -2.64
CA GLN A 139 -12.55 -27.89 -3.87
C GLN A 139 -12.33 -26.40 -3.65
N GLY A 140 -11.30 -25.83 -4.30
CA GLY A 140 -10.96 -24.41 -4.22
C GLY A 140 -9.64 -24.16 -3.51
N GLU A 141 -9.28 -22.89 -3.41
CA GLU A 141 -8.02 -22.45 -2.82
C GLU A 141 -8.07 -22.49 -1.27
N GLY A 142 -7.01 -22.98 -0.65
CA GLY A 142 -6.85 -23.05 0.80
C GLY A 142 -7.71 -24.13 1.49
N PRO A 143 -7.54 -24.34 2.80
CA PRO A 143 -8.26 -25.38 3.54
C PRO A 143 -9.75 -25.06 3.63
N PRO A 144 -10.66 -26.06 3.50
CA PRO A 144 -12.10 -25.83 3.65
C PRO A 144 -12.44 -25.32 5.04
N ALA A 145 -13.39 -24.39 5.13
CA ALA A 145 -13.87 -23.90 6.41
C ALA A 145 -14.74 -24.94 7.10
N ILE A 146 -14.59 -25.06 8.41
CA ILE A 146 -15.41 -25.96 9.25
C ILE A 146 -16.68 -25.22 9.66
N LEU A 147 -17.84 -25.66 9.18
CA LEU A 147 -19.14 -25.10 9.58
C LEU A 147 -19.73 -25.92 10.73
N ARG A 148 -19.90 -25.29 11.88
CA ARG A 148 -20.54 -25.88 13.06
C ARG A 148 -21.94 -25.29 13.25
N LEU A 149 -22.96 -26.07 12.96
CA LEU A 149 -24.37 -25.75 13.20
C LEU A 149 -24.74 -25.94 14.67
N ARG A 150 -25.87 -25.36 15.13
CA ARG A 150 -26.31 -25.39 16.53
C ARG A 150 -25.24 -24.91 17.51
N SER A 151 -24.43 -23.98 17.08
CA SER A 151 -23.31 -23.43 17.84
C SER A 151 -23.61 -21.97 18.18
N LYS A 152 -24.62 -21.76 19.01
CA LYS A 152 -25.05 -20.41 19.40
C LYS A 152 -24.01 -19.74 20.29
N VAL A 153 -23.46 -18.67 19.79
CA VAL A 153 -22.50 -17.82 20.53
C VAL A 153 -23.28 -17.00 21.56
N VAL A 154 -22.81 -17.00 22.79
CA VAL A 154 -23.41 -16.22 23.88
C VAL A 154 -22.48 -15.13 24.37
N ASP A 155 -21.16 -15.32 24.22
CA ASP A 155 -20.16 -14.35 24.65
C ASP A 155 -18.82 -14.58 23.96
N VAL A 156 -17.91 -13.59 24.05
CA VAL A 156 -16.53 -13.69 23.54
C VAL A 156 -15.55 -13.00 24.49
N ASP A 157 -14.32 -13.49 24.50
CA ASP A 157 -13.19 -12.85 25.18
C ASP A 157 -12.18 -12.34 24.12
N PRO A 158 -12.21 -11.05 23.79
CA PRO A 158 -11.35 -10.48 22.76
C PRO A 158 -9.84 -10.64 23.05
N LYS A 159 -9.43 -10.52 24.29
CA LYS A 159 -8.03 -10.57 24.69
C LYS A 159 -7.47 -11.98 24.55
N GLU A 160 -8.18 -12.95 25.07
CA GLU A 160 -7.77 -14.36 24.96
C GLU A 160 -8.06 -14.95 23.56
N GLY A 161 -8.98 -14.39 22.81
CA GLY A 161 -9.40 -14.92 21.52
C GLY A 161 -10.34 -16.12 21.67
N VAL A 162 -11.23 -16.11 22.66
CA VAL A 162 -12.13 -17.23 23.00
C VAL A 162 -13.57 -16.87 22.69
N VAL A 163 -14.28 -17.75 21.99
CA VAL A 163 -15.72 -17.69 21.80
C VAL A 163 -16.41 -18.67 22.77
N ILE A 164 -17.46 -18.23 23.43
CA ILE A 164 -18.22 -19.01 24.40
C ILE A 164 -19.58 -19.36 23.80
N LEU A 165 -19.87 -20.65 23.71
CA LEU A 165 -21.12 -21.17 23.19
C LEU A 165 -22.17 -21.37 24.30
N GLU A 166 -23.45 -21.42 23.89
CA GLU A 166 -24.53 -21.86 24.76
C GLU A 166 -24.22 -23.28 25.26
N GLY A 167 -24.19 -23.46 26.58
CA GLY A 167 -23.72 -24.72 27.20
C GLY A 167 -22.28 -24.67 27.72
N GLY A 168 -21.57 -23.58 27.55
CA GLY A 168 -20.27 -23.32 28.18
C GLY A 168 -19.05 -23.84 27.43
N GLU A 169 -19.21 -24.44 26.24
CA GLU A 169 -18.05 -24.79 25.37
C GLU A 169 -17.27 -23.55 24.98
N ARG A 170 -15.94 -23.65 25.03
CA ARG A 170 -15.01 -22.58 24.65
C ARG A 170 -14.26 -22.92 23.37
N VAL A 171 -14.34 -22.05 22.35
CA VAL A 171 -13.66 -22.21 21.07
C VAL A 171 -12.57 -21.17 20.98
N GLN A 172 -11.30 -21.63 20.82
CA GLN A 172 -10.12 -20.79 20.75
C GLN A 172 -9.81 -20.39 19.30
N GLY A 173 -9.51 -19.11 19.10
CA GLY A 173 -9.02 -18.58 17.82
C GLY A 173 -7.90 -17.56 18.00
N ASP A 174 -7.14 -17.31 16.93
CA ASP A 174 -6.18 -16.22 16.85
C ASP A 174 -6.90 -14.89 16.52
N VAL A 175 -8.02 -14.97 15.80
CA VAL A 175 -8.93 -13.88 15.47
C VAL A 175 -10.36 -14.33 15.64
N ILE A 176 -11.20 -13.48 16.21
CA ILE A 176 -12.66 -13.64 16.29
C ILE A 176 -13.29 -12.63 15.33
N VAL A 177 -14.13 -13.11 14.44
CA VAL A 177 -14.92 -12.28 13.52
C VAL A 177 -16.39 -12.32 13.94
N GLY A 178 -16.91 -11.21 14.45
CA GLY A 178 -18.33 -11.05 14.77
C GLY A 178 -19.10 -10.72 13.51
N ALA A 179 -19.78 -11.74 12.94
CA ALA A 179 -20.65 -11.66 11.77
C ALA A 179 -22.08 -12.12 12.12
N ASP A 180 -22.47 -11.94 13.39
CA ASP A 180 -23.68 -12.46 14.04
C ASP A 180 -24.90 -11.53 13.91
N GLY A 181 -24.82 -10.59 12.95
CA GLY A 181 -25.95 -9.81 12.47
C GLY A 181 -26.43 -8.71 13.42
N VAL A 182 -27.62 -8.19 13.14
CA VAL A 182 -28.18 -7.03 13.85
C VAL A 182 -28.37 -7.26 15.35
N HIS A 183 -28.65 -8.51 15.78
CA HIS A 183 -28.77 -8.90 17.18
C HIS A 183 -27.47 -9.44 17.81
N SER A 184 -26.35 -8.99 17.33
CA SER A 184 -25.00 -9.45 17.69
C SER A 184 -24.79 -9.63 19.20
N LYS A 185 -24.16 -10.75 19.55
CA LYS A 185 -23.67 -11.09 20.89
C LYS A 185 -22.17 -10.76 21.05
N THR A 186 -21.47 -10.59 19.93
CA THR A 186 -20.06 -10.20 19.93
C THR A 186 -19.89 -8.67 20.09
N ARG A 187 -20.83 -7.87 19.57
CA ARG A 187 -20.83 -6.39 19.63
C ARG A 187 -20.64 -5.81 21.04
N PRO A 188 -21.32 -6.31 22.09
CA PRO A 188 -21.18 -5.75 23.43
C PRO A 188 -19.76 -5.81 24.02
N ARG A 189 -18.83 -6.57 23.40
CA ARG A 189 -17.44 -6.66 23.80
C ARG A 189 -16.53 -5.64 23.15
N ILE A 190 -17.09 -4.80 22.27
CA ILE A 190 -16.40 -3.63 21.70
C ILE A 190 -16.51 -2.46 22.68
N PRO A 191 -15.41 -1.77 23.02
CA PRO A 191 -15.41 -0.64 23.93
C PRO A 191 -16.38 0.48 23.50
N GLY A 192 -17.27 0.87 24.42
CA GLY A 192 -18.29 1.89 24.17
C GLY A 192 -19.54 1.37 23.42
N ALA A 193 -19.56 0.10 23.04
CA ALA A 193 -20.73 -0.52 22.40
C ALA A 193 -21.73 -1.14 23.38
N GLU A 194 -21.41 -1.21 24.68
CA GLU A 194 -22.21 -1.88 25.70
C GLU A 194 -23.65 -1.32 25.80
N ASN A 195 -23.79 -0.03 25.52
CA ASN A 195 -25.07 0.69 25.58
C ASN A 195 -25.67 1.01 24.22
N VAL A 196 -24.96 0.68 23.12
CA VAL A 196 -25.48 0.89 21.77
C VAL A 196 -26.53 -0.15 21.43
N LYS A 197 -27.75 0.31 21.22
CA LYS A 197 -28.90 -0.54 20.90
C LYS A 197 -29.33 -0.33 19.46
N THR A 198 -29.83 -1.39 18.86
CA THR A 198 -30.62 -1.29 17.66
C THR A 198 -31.98 -0.68 18.00
N PHE A 199 -32.51 0.12 17.10
CA PHE A 199 -33.83 0.73 17.23
C PHE A 199 -34.64 0.56 15.95
N GLY A 200 -35.95 0.54 16.06
CA GLY A 200 -36.84 0.53 14.90
C GLY A 200 -36.79 1.86 14.16
N SER A 201 -36.64 1.81 12.86
CA SER A 201 -36.66 3.01 12.00
C SER A 201 -38.05 3.66 11.88
N GLY A 202 -39.09 3.08 12.51
CA GLY A 202 -40.47 3.47 12.36
C GLY A 202 -41.12 2.93 11.07
N LYS A 203 -40.39 2.14 10.30
CA LYS A 203 -40.86 1.50 9.07
C LYS A 203 -40.73 -0.02 9.20
N SER A 204 -41.65 -0.72 8.53
CA SER A 204 -41.67 -2.16 8.33
C SER A 204 -41.75 -2.48 6.84
N ALA A 205 -41.39 -3.69 6.45
CA ALA A 205 -41.50 -4.15 5.09
C ALA A 205 -42.15 -5.50 4.95
N PHE A 206 -43.20 -5.58 4.12
CA PHE A 206 -43.67 -6.89 3.61
C PHE A 206 -42.70 -7.34 2.51
N ARG A 207 -42.35 -8.61 2.51
CA ARG A 207 -41.51 -9.24 1.50
C ARG A 207 -42.05 -10.57 1.05
N PHE A 208 -42.03 -10.78 -0.26
CA PHE A 208 -42.47 -12.00 -0.91
C PHE A 208 -41.92 -12.08 -2.33
N LEU A 209 -42.09 -13.25 -2.93
CA LEU A 209 -41.78 -13.53 -4.32
C LEU A 209 -43.05 -14.03 -5.02
N ILE A 210 -43.21 -13.70 -6.30
CA ILE A 210 -44.24 -14.30 -7.16
C ILE A 210 -43.61 -14.77 -8.45
N SER A 211 -44.31 -15.72 -9.13
CA SER A 211 -43.96 -16.06 -10.51
C SER A 211 -44.13 -14.83 -11.41
N ARG A 212 -43.10 -14.46 -12.15
CA ARG A 212 -43.18 -13.37 -13.14
C ARG A 212 -44.19 -13.70 -14.24
N GLN A 213 -44.29 -14.97 -14.64
CA GLN A 213 -45.28 -15.41 -15.64
C GLN A 213 -46.72 -15.13 -15.17
N LYS A 214 -47.05 -15.36 -13.88
CA LYS A 214 -48.35 -15.04 -13.32
C LYS A 214 -48.73 -13.57 -13.48
N ALA A 215 -47.74 -12.66 -13.26
CA ALA A 215 -47.96 -11.22 -13.43
C ALA A 215 -48.00 -10.82 -14.91
N TYR A 216 -47.30 -11.53 -15.79
CA TYR A 216 -47.29 -11.30 -17.23
C TYR A 216 -48.57 -11.74 -17.94
N ASP A 217 -49.17 -12.84 -17.53
CA ASP A 217 -50.40 -13.38 -18.13
C ASP A 217 -51.63 -12.52 -17.85
N ASP A 218 -51.63 -11.75 -16.78
CA ASP A 218 -52.70 -10.82 -16.43
C ASP A 218 -52.50 -9.46 -17.13
N GLU A 219 -53.51 -8.98 -17.85
CA GLU A 219 -53.45 -7.79 -18.69
C GLU A 219 -53.11 -6.51 -17.91
N GLU A 220 -53.65 -6.37 -16.67
CA GLU A 220 -53.44 -5.16 -15.87
C GLU A 220 -52.05 -5.12 -15.23
N THR A 221 -51.49 -6.28 -14.87
CA THR A 221 -50.22 -6.39 -14.17
C THR A 221 -49.03 -6.63 -15.11
N ARG A 222 -49.27 -6.97 -16.37
CA ARG A 222 -48.25 -7.24 -17.41
C ARG A 222 -47.20 -6.15 -17.50
N LYS A 223 -47.60 -4.88 -17.36
CA LYS A 223 -46.69 -3.72 -17.41
C LYS A 223 -45.54 -3.76 -16.37
N PHE A 224 -45.71 -4.54 -15.29
CA PHE A 224 -44.68 -4.74 -14.25
C PHE A 224 -43.79 -5.96 -14.51
N ALA A 225 -44.14 -6.77 -15.52
CA ALA A 225 -43.46 -8.04 -15.82
C ALA A 225 -42.96 -8.16 -17.26
N ASP A 226 -43.21 -7.16 -18.14
CA ASP A 226 -42.99 -7.20 -19.57
C ASP A 226 -41.48 -7.02 -19.99
N LYS A 227 -40.62 -6.53 -19.08
CA LYS A 227 -39.25 -6.26 -19.39
C LYS A 227 -38.30 -7.01 -18.47
N ASP A 228 -37.22 -7.54 -19.05
CA ASP A 228 -36.13 -8.16 -18.32
C ASP A 228 -35.31 -7.12 -17.56
N GLY A 229 -34.80 -7.51 -16.39
CA GLY A 229 -33.90 -6.67 -15.61
C GLY A 229 -34.49 -5.32 -15.20
N HIS A 230 -35.82 -5.22 -15.04
CA HIS A 230 -36.51 -3.98 -14.78
C HIS A 230 -36.76 -3.77 -13.30
N LEU A 231 -36.02 -2.82 -12.68
CA LEU A 231 -36.25 -2.35 -11.31
C LEU A 231 -37.34 -1.27 -11.33
N ILE A 232 -38.44 -1.52 -10.64
CA ILE A 232 -39.60 -0.63 -10.52
C ILE A 232 -39.69 -0.12 -9.09
N LEU A 233 -39.75 1.22 -8.96
CA LEU A 233 -39.86 1.93 -7.69
C LEU A 233 -41.18 2.71 -7.69
N THR A 234 -42.10 2.41 -6.79
CA THR A 234 -43.33 3.20 -6.61
C THR A 234 -43.26 3.91 -5.27
N PHE A 235 -43.24 5.23 -5.25
CA PHE A 235 -43.08 6.05 -4.06
C PHE A 235 -44.35 6.79 -3.71
N GLY A 236 -44.97 6.39 -2.59
CA GLY A 236 -45.94 7.18 -1.87
C GLY A 236 -45.29 8.20 -0.93
N ARG A 237 -46.10 8.92 -0.16
CA ARG A 237 -45.62 9.93 0.78
C ARG A 237 -44.70 9.33 1.84
N ASP A 238 -45.13 8.28 2.50
CA ASP A 238 -44.51 7.62 3.67
C ASP A 238 -44.26 6.11 3.45
N ARG A 239 -44.55 5.61 2.27
CA ARG A 239 -44.47 4.18 1.90
C ARG A 239 -43.98 4.01 0.48
N ARG A 240 -43.44 2.84 0.17
CA ARG A 240 -42.91 2.53 -1.16
C ARG A 240 -42.99 1.04 -1.47
N VAL A 241 -43.16 0.72 -2.75
CA VAL A 241 -43.06 -0.64 -3.26
C VAL A 241 -41.89 -0.70 -4.25
N VAL A 242 -41.02 -1.65 -4.02
CA VAL A 242 -39.89 -1.95 -4.90
C VAL A 242 -40.10 -3.32 -5.49
N VAL A 243 -40.10 -3.39 -6.84
CA VAL A 243 -40.32 -4.66 -7.58
C VAL A 243 -39.14 -4.84 -8.54
N TYR A 244 -38.57 -6.04 -8.56
CA TYR A 244 -37.54 -6.40 -9.52
C TYR A 244 -37.45 -7.90 -9.77
N PRO A 245 -37.03 -8.30 -10.98
CA PRO A 245 -36.90 -9.73 -11.32
C PRO A 245 -35.64 -10.34 -10.71
N THR A 246 -35.68 -11.67 -10.50
CA THR A 246 -34.55 -12.51 -10.11
C THR A 246 -34.71 -13.91 -10.69
N SER A 247 -33.76 -14.83 -10.44
CA SER A 247 -33.80 -16.22 -10.88
C SER A 247 -34.09 -16.34 -12.38
N ASP A 248 -33.14 -15.83 -13.21
CA ASP A 248 -33.27 -15.82 -14.69
C ASP A 248 -34.53 -15.13 -15.19
N ASN A 249 -34.95 -14.06 -14.54
CA ASN A 249 -36.23 -13.34 -14.79
C ASN A 249 -37.51 -14.18 -14.60
N THR A 250 -37.47 -15.27 -13.83
CA THR A 250 -38.66 -16.13 -13.60
C THR A 250 -39.46 -15.69 -12.40
N LEU A 251 -38.86 -15.02 -11.44
CA LEU A 251 -39.48 -14.54 -10.23
C LEU A 251 -39.45 -13.01 -10.15
N LEU A 252 -40.48 -12.40 -9.56
CA LEU A 252 -40.49 -10.99 -9.14
C LEU A 252 -40.39 -10.93 -7.63
N ASN A 253 -39.45 -10.12 -7.17
CA ASN A 253 -39.22 -9.82 -5.75
C ASN A 253 -39.90 -8.52 -5.36
N PHE A 254 -40.52 -8.52 -4.17
CA PHE A 254 -41.23 -7.37 -3.60
C PHE A 254 -40.62 -6.95 -2.27
N VAL A 255 -40.47 -5.64 -2.11
CA VAL A 255 -40.14 -4.97 -0.85
C VAL A 255 -41.15 -3.84 -0.67
N CYS A 256 -42.14 -4.06 0.19
CA CYS A 256 -43.26 -3.13 0.39
C CYS A 256 -43.08 -2.43 1.74
N ILE A 257 -42.41 -1.29 1.74
CA ILE A 257 -42.07 -0.50 2.94
C ILE A 257 -43.22 0.41 3.32
N HIS A 258 -43.57 0.45 4.63
CA HIS A 258 -44.69 1.21 5.17
C HIS A 258 -44.42 1.58 6.64
N PRO A 259 -45.19 2.53 7.25
CA PRO A 259 -45.10 2.81 8.69
C PRO A 259 -45.40 1.56 9.55
N THR A 260 -44.53 1.28 10.53
CA THR A 260 -44.65 0.07 11.39
C THR A 260 -45.99 -0.04 12.09
N ALA A 261 -46.57 1.12 12.51
CA ALA A 261 -47.86 1.14 13.17
C ALA A 261 -49.01 0.55 12.34
N GLU A 262 -48.90 0.48 11.01
CA GLU A 262 -49.94 -0.02 10.11
C GLU A 262 -49.88 -1.52 9.90
N SER A 263 -48.75 -2.18 10.15
CA SER A 263 -48.66 -3.65 9.98
C SER A 263 -49.11 -4.47 11.18
N GLN A 264 -49.29 -3.81 12.36
CA GLN A 264 -49.67 -4.47 13.62
C GLN A 264 -48.84 -5.73 13.92
N ILE A 265 -47.51 -5.62 13.73
CA ILE A 265 -46.59 -6.69 14.12
C ILE A 265 -46.73 -6.84 15.64
N GLN A 266 -47.26 -7.98 16.09
CA GLN A 266 -47.20 -8.35 17.50
C GLN A 266 -45.76 -8.82 17.75
N PRO A 267 -45.05 -8.26 18.72
CA PRO A 267 -43.74 -8.77 19.10
C PRO A 267 -43.97 -10.20 19.65
N GLU A 268 -43.49 -11.20 18.91
CA GLU A 268 -43.29 -12.51 19.48
C GLU A 268 -42.23 -12.45 20.57
N GLU A 269 -42.18 -13.43 21.49
CA GLU A 269 -41.31 -13.43 22.67
C GLU A 269 -39.85 -13.00 22.34
N PRO A 270 -39.16 -12.25 23.23
CA PRO A 270 -37.80 -11.85 23.04
C PRO A 270 -36.87 -13.05 22.80
N GLY A 271 -36.41 -13.24 21.58
CA GLY A 271 -35.45 -14.31 21.21
C GLY A 271 -35.93 -15.23 20.08
N SER A 272 -37.18 -15.18 19.60
CA SER A 272 -37.54 -15.74 18.30
C SER A 272 -37.06 -14.79 17.22
N GLY A 273 -36.19 -15.25 16.32
CA GLY A 273 -35.61 -14.38 15.31
C GLY A 273 -36.68 -13.68 14.47
N ASP A 274 -36.62 -12.33 14.40
CA ASP A 274 -37.57 -11.42 13.74
C ASP A 274 -37.88 -11.73 12.26
N TRP A 275 -37.16 -12.66 11.66
CA TRP A 275 -37.25 -13.06 10.26
C TRP A 275 -38.41 -14.02 9.96
N GLN A 276 -39.14 -14.50 10.97
CA GLN A 276 -40.19 -15.51 10.82
C GLN A 276 -41.63 -14.97 10.92
N ASN A 277 -41.81 -13.68 11.18
CA ASN A 277 -43.14 -13.12 11.33
C ASN A 277 -43.94 -13.28 10.03
N LYS A 278 -44.99 -14.06 10.09
CA LYS A 278 -45.92 -14.31 8.98
C LYS A 278 -46.66 -13.01 8.66
N GLY A 279 -46.58 -12.56 7.40
CA GLY A 279 -47.36 -11.42 6.93
C GLY A 279 -48.82 -11.80 6.73
N ASN A 280 -49.70 -10.81 6.82
CA ASN A 280 -51.10 -10.96 6.50
C ASN A 280 -51.43 -10.25 5.20
N LEU A 281 -51.94 -10.98 4.20
CA LEU A 281 -52.22 -10.46 2.86
C LEU A 281 -53.30 -9.37 2.91
N SER A 282 -54.39 -9.58 3.64
CA SER A 282 -55.48 -8.60 3.75
C SER A 282 -54.96 -7.29 4.36
N LYS A 283 -54.08 -7.40 5.36
CA LYS A 283 -53.46 -6.23 5.99
C LYS A 283 -52.51 -5.48 5.03
N MET A 284 -51.74 -6.22 4.26
CA MET A 284 -50.87 -5.62 3.24
C MET A 284 -51.71 -4.84 2.20
N LEU A 285 -52.79 -5.43 1.72
CA LEU A 285 -53.69 -4.75 0.77
C LEU A 285 -54.40 -3.54 1.38
N GLU A 286 -54.74 -3.58 2.67
CA GLU A 286 -55.27 -2.41 3.39
C GLU A 286 -54.26 -1.27 3.46
N VAL A 287 -52.98 -1.55 3.74
CA VAL A 287 -51.90 -0.55 3.80
C VAL A 287 -51.73 0.20 2.47
N TYR A 288 -51.94 -0.46 1.35
CA TYR A 288 -51.76 0.11 0.01
C TYR A 288 -53.07 0.40 -0.72
N LYS A 289 -54.25 0.36 -0.05
CA LYS A 289 -55.61 0.41 -0.65
C LYS A 289 -55.84 1.62 -1.57
N ASP A 290 -55.16 2.73 -1.34
CA ASP A 290 -55.33 3.97 -2.12
C ASP A 290 -54.39 4.02 -3.36
N TRP A 291 -53.69 2.92 -3.65
CA TRP A 291 -52.79 2.84 -4.81
C TRP A 291 -53.55 2.38 -6.08
N GLU A 292 -52.95 2.53 -7.25
CA GLU A 292 -53.56 2.14 -8.51
C GLU A 292 -54.03 0.67 -8.51
N PRO A 293 -55.18 0.36 -9.14
CA PRO A 293 -55.74 -1.00 -9.15
C PRO A 293 -54.76 -2.06 -9.62
N ALA A 294 -53.96 -1.78 -10.64
CA ALA A 294 -52.99 -2.71 -11.18
C ALA A 294 -51.90 -3.08 -10.16
N MET A 295 -51.45 -2.15 -9.32
CA MET A 295 -50.51 -2.43 -8.23
C MET A 295 -51.17 -3.27 -7.13
N LEU A 296 -52.40 -2.93 -6.73
CA LEU A 296 -53.16 -3.73 -5.76
C LEU A 296 -53.40 -5.18 -6.24
N LYS A 297 -53.73 -5.34 -7.51
CA LYS A 297 -53.89 -6.66 -8.13
C LYS A 297 -52.55 -7.42 -8.15
N LEU A 298 -51.46 -6.76 -8.44
CA LEU A 298 -50.12 -7.34 -8.38
C LEU A 298 -49.75 -7.79 -6.97
N LEU A 299 -49.98 -6.96 -5.95
CA LEU A 299 -49.77 -7.30 -4.54
C LEU A 299 -50.66 -8.47 -4.08
N SER A 300 -51.90 -8.56 -4.57
CA SER A 300 -52.82 -9.66 -4.22
C SER A 300 -52.37 -11.03 -4.74
N MET A 301 -51.37 -11.07 -5.63
CA MET A 301 -50.79 -12.33 -6.11
C MET A 301 -49.81 -12.97 -5.11
N ALA A 302 -49.50 -12.29 -4.01
CA ALA A 302 -48.65 -12.82 -2.94
C ALA A 302 -49.30 -14.12 -2.34
N ASP A 303 -48.41 -15.09 -2.03
CA ASP A 303 -48.79 -16.28 -1.31
C ASP A 303 -48.65 -16.03 0.20
N GLU A 304 -49.73 -16.18 0.95
CA GLU A 304 -49.77 -15.98 2.42
C GLU A 304 -48.76 -16.86 3.17
N GLU A 305 -48.45 -18.06 2.67
CA GLU A 305 -47.50 -18.96 3.34
C GLU A 305 -46.07 -18.42 3.26
N THR A 306 -45.75 -17.70 2.18
CA THR A 306 -44.38 -17.14 1.94
C THR A 306 -44.28 -15.66 2.26
N LEU A 307 -45.41 -14.96 2.46
CA LEU A 307 -45.44 -13.55 2.81
C LEU A 307 -44.86 -13.34 4.22
N LYS A 308 -43.79 -12.51 4.29
CA LYS A 308 -43.14 -12.13 5.55
C LYS A 308 -43.25 -10.64 5.79
N VAL A 309 -43.25 -10.25 7.06
CA VAL A 309 -43.17 -8.85 7.48
C VAL A 309 -42.18 -8.72 8.62
N TRP A 310 -41.35 -7.67 8.57
CA TRP A 310 -40.42 -7.34 9.65
C TRP A 310 -40.20 -5.85 9.78
N GLU A 311 -39.85 -5.43 10.97
CA GLU A 311 -39.42 -4.07 11.25
C GLU A 311 -38.02 -3.80 10.65
N LEU A 312 -37.84 -2.61 10.08
CA LEU A 312 -36.53 -2.14 9.59
C LEU A 312 -35.77 -1.54 10.77
N LEU A 313 -34.72 -2.25 11.18
CA LEU A 313 -33.86 -1.83 12.26
C LEU A 313 -32.73 -0.94 11.77
N ASP A 314 -32.34 0.00 12.62
CA ASP A 314 -31.17 0.83 12.47
C ASP A 314 -30.38 0.85 13.78
N MET A 315 -29.19 1.43 13.77
CA MET A 315 -28.32 1.51 14.93
C MET A 315 -27.47 2.77 14.85
N GLU A 316 -27.18 3.38 15.99
CA GLU A 316 -26.17 4.42 16.06
C GLU A 316 -24.79 3.90 15.67
N GLN A 317 -23.91 4.80 15.23
CA GLN A 317 -22.55 4.43 14.91
C GLN A 317 -21.79 3.97 16.15
N LEU A 318 -21.10 2.85 16.04
CA LEU A 318 -20.20 2.36 17.09
C LEU A 318 -18.95 3.26 17.15
N PRO A 319 -18.36 3.47 18.34
CA PRO A 319 -17.13 4.23 18.46
C PRO A 319 -15.92 3.53 17.81
N THR A 320 -15.96 2.22 17.73
CA THR A 320 -14.95 1.36 17.10
C THR A 320 -15.56 0.01 16.74
N TRP A 321 -14.89 -0.76 15.86
CA TRP A 321 -15.34 -2.10 15.44
C TRP A 321 -14.39 -3.20 15.88
N THR A 322 -13.33 -2.85 16.60
CA THR A 322 -12.31 -3.82 16.96
C THR A 322 -11.87 -3.69 18.42
N GLU A 323 -11.56 -4.82 19.03
CA GLU A 323 -10.94 -4.92 20.36
C GLU A 323 -10.00 -6.12 20.39
N ASP A 324 -8.70 -5.92 20.65
CA ASP A 324 -7.66 -6.95 20.63
C ASP A 324 -7.75 -7.89 19.41
N LYS A 325 -8.28 -9.10 19.61
CA LYS A 325 -8.44 -10.14 18.56
C LYS A 325 -9.86 -10.19 17.98
N LEU A 326 -10.77 -9.32 18.43
CA LEU A 326 -12.15 -9.24 17.94
C LEU A 326 -12.31 -8.16 16.88
N VAL A 327 -13.01 -8.49 15.80
CA VAL A 327 -13.44 -7.56 14.75
C VAL A 327 -14.90 -7.81 14.38
N LEU A 328 -15.68 -6.76 14.17
CA LEU A 328 -17.06 -6.83 13.68
C LEU A 328 -17.12 -6.59 12.17
N ILE A 329 -18.04 -7.30 11.49
CA ILE A 329 -18.35 -7.13 10.07
C ILE A 329 -19.87 -7.16 9.82
N GLY A 330 -20.31 -6.53 8.74
CA GLY A 330 -21.72 -6.51 8.33
C GLY A 330 -22.63 -5.90 9.38
N ASP A 331 -23.84 -6.45 9.51
CA ASP A 331 -24.88 -5.91 10.42
C ASP A 331 -24.49 -5.99 11.91
N ALA A 332 -23.45 -6.75 12.27
CA ALA A 332 -22.91 -6.70 13.62
C ALA A 332 -22.22 -5.36 13.90
N ALA A 333 -21.61 -4.73 12.89
CA ALA A 333 -20.94 -3.43 12.97
C ALA A 333 -21.84 -2.26 12.52
N HIS A 334 -22.61 -2.43 11.44
CA HIS A 334 -23.31 -1.34 10.74
C HIS A 334 -24.59 -1.82 10.02
N PRO A 335 -25.67 -2.15 10.74
CA PRO A 335 -26.93 -2.56 10.10
C PRO A 335 -27.47 -1.42 9.23
N PHE A 336 -28.05 -1.78 8.08
CA PHE A 336 -28.61 -0.82 7.11
C PHE A 336 -30.10 -1.00 6.92
N THR A 337 -30.81 0.11 6.83
CA THR A 337 -32.13 0.10 6.19
C THR A 337 -31.98 -0.17 4.67
N PRO A 338 -32.97 -0.81 3.98
CA PRO A 338 -32.75 -1.36 2.63
C PRO A 338 -32.75 -0.33 1.48
N HIS A 339 -32.74 0.97 1.77
CA HIS A 339 -33.02 2.02 0.80
C HIS A 339 -31.90 2.25 -0.24
N GLN A 340 -30.69 1.80 0.03
CA GLN A 340 -29.56 1.83 -0.92
C GLN A 340 -29.24 0.46 -1.53
N GLY A 341 -29.85 -0.62 -1.04
CA GLY A 341 -29.55 -1.98 -1.48
C GLY A 341 -28.11 -2.43 -1.19
N GLN A 342 -27.41 -1.81 -0.23
CA GLN A 342 -25.97 -2.00 0.01
C GLN A 342 -25.61 -2.92 1.18
N GLY A 343 -26.55 -3.34 2.04
CA GLY A 343 -26.22 -4.11 3.26
C GLY A 343 -25.37 -5.34 2.99
N ALA A 344 -25.79 -6.20 2.07
CA ALA A 344 -25.00 -7.38 1.69
C ALA A 344 -23.67 -6.99 1.01
N GLY A 345 -23.69 -5.94 0.17
CA GLY A 345 -22.50 -5.43 -0.51
C GLY A 345 -21.44 -4.95 0.48
N GLN A 346 -21.83 -4.22 1.52
CA GLN A 346 -20.91 -3.73 2.54
C GLN A 346 -20.35 -4.88 3.41
N ALA A 347 -21.13 -5.89 3.72
CA ALA A 347 -20.64 -7.08 4.42
C ALA A 347 -19.61 -7.88 3.57
N ILE A 348 -19.77 -7.91 2.24
CA ILE A 348 -18.81 -8.52 1.32
C ILE A 348 -17.52 -7.65 1.23
N GLU A 349 -17.66 -6.32 1.20
CA GLU A 349 -16.50 -5.41 1.25
C GLU A 349 -15.73 -5.58 2.57
N ASP A 350 -16.41 -5.70 3.71
CA ASP A 350 -15.77 -5.95 5.00
C ASP A 350 -14.96 -7.26 4.99
N ALA A 351 -15.55 -8.32 4.45
CA ALA A 351 -14.89 -9.62 4.32
C ALA A 351 -13.63 -9.55 3.45
N ALA A 352 -13.69 -8.81 2.34
CA ALA A 352 -12.55 -8.59 1.45
C ALA A 352 -11.44 -7.79 2.12
N SER A 353 -11.79 -6.66 2.75
CA SER A 353 -10.86 -5.81 3.49
C SER A 353 -10.15 -6.58 4.61
N LEU A 354 -10.93 -7.32 5.42
CA LEU A 354 -10.37 -8.12 6.52
C LEU A 354 -9.36 -9.16 6.00
N ALA A 355 -9.66 -9.85 4.91
CA ALA A 355 -8.74 -10.82 4.33
C ALA A 355 -7.46 -10.19 3.77
N VAL A 356 -7.55 -9.00 3.19
CA VAL A 356 -6.36 -8.22 2.76
C VAL A 356 -5.49 -7.87 3.95
N MET A 357 -6.08 -7.48 5.10
CA MET A 357 -5.32 -7.14 6.32
C MET A 357 -4.67 -8.35 6.99
N LEU A 358 -5.15 -9.56 6.70
CA LEU A 358 -4.66 -10.80 7.28
C LEU A 358 -4.10 -11.74 6.19
N PRO A 359 -2.99 -11.41 5.51
CA PRO A 359 -2.34 -12.33 4.59
C PRO A 359 -1.71 -13.54 5.33
N SER A 360 -1.36 -14.60 4.60
CA SER A 360 -0.89 -15.90 5.14
C SER A 360 0.28 -15.81 6.12
N ASN A 361 1.11 -14.78 6.00
CA ASN A 361 2.31 -14.57 6.82
C ASN A 361 2.10 -13.55 7.97
N THR A 362 0.87 -13.29 8.37
CA THR A 362 0.55 -12.31 9.43
C THR A 362 1.13 -12.75 10.79
N PRO A 363 2.04 -11.97 11.40
CA PRO A 363 2.52 -12.25 12.75
C PRO A 363 1.39 -12.07 13.79
N LEU A 364 1.29 -12.97 14.77
CA LEU A 364 0.27 -12.92 15.81
C LEU A 364 0.28 -11.57 16.56
N SER A 365 1.45 -11.01 16.83
CA SER A 365 1.63 -9.72 17.51
C SER A 365 1.09 -8.53 16.72
N SER A 366 0.94 -8.65 15.41
CA SER A 366 0.44 -7.57 14.54
C SER A 366 -1.09 -7.57 14.38
N ILE A 367 -1.78 -8.61 14.85
CA ILE A 367 -3.23 -8.77 14.65
C ILE A 367 -4.02 -7.54 15.12
N PRO A 368 -3.86 -7.02 16.35
CA PRO A 368 -4.65 -5.87 16.79
C PRO A 368 -4.45 -4.63 15.91
N ALA A 369 -3.20 -4.36 15.49
CA ALA A 369 -2.90 -3.22 14.63
C ALA A 369 -3.47 -3.39 13.22
N ARG A 370 -3.50 -4.61 12.67
CA ARG A 370 -4.10 -4.93 11.37
C ARG A 370 -5.64 -4.88 11.40
N LEU A 371 -6.27 -5.27 12.51
CA LEU A 371 -7.71 -5.09 12.71
C LEU A 371 -8.07 -3.60 12.80
N LYS A 372 -7.25 -2.78 13.46
CA LYS A 372 -7.42 -1.31 13.44
C LYS A 372 -7.25 -0.71 12.05
N LEU A 373 -6.37 -1.26 11.24
CA LEU A 373 -6.21 -0.82 9.84
C LEU A 373 -7.45 -1.20 8.99
N TYR A 374 -8.01 -2.39 9.17
CA TYR A 374 -9.30 -2.78 8.61
C TYR A 374 -10.38 -1.75 8.96
N GLU A 375 -10.55 -1.44 10.24
CA GLU A 375 -11.51 -0.43 10.70
C GLU A 375 -11.27 0.93 10.01
N LYS A 376 -10.02 1.38 9.92
CA LYS A 376 -9.66 2.63 9.22
C LYS A 376 -10.11 2.62 7.75
N CYS A 377 -10.03 1.48 7.07
CA CYS A 377 -10.49 1.35 5.68
C CYS A 377 -12.01 1.41 5.56
N ARG A 378 -12.72 0.75 6.47
CA ARG A 378 -14.14 0.47 6.31
C ARG A 378 -15.08 1.43 7.02
N TYR A 379 -14.69 1.90 8.20
CA TYR A 379 -15.57 2.65 9.12
C TYR A 379 -16.26 3.83 8.45
N LYS A 380 -15.47 4.72 7.85
CA LYS A 380 -16.04 5.93 7.22
C LYS A 380 -16.96 5.57 6.06
N ARG A 381 -16.52 4.66 5.18
CA ARG A 381 -17.29 4.28 3.99
C ARG A 381 -18.64 3.65 4.36
N ALA A 382 -18.65 2.67 5.25
CA ALA A 382 -19.88 2.03 5.67
C ALA A 382 -20.80 3.02 6.40
N SER A 383 -20.26 3.90 7.26
CA SER A 383 -21.03 4.95 7.95
C SER A 383 -21.64 5.95 6.97
N ASP A 384 -20.93 6.37 5.95
CA ASP A 384 -21.47 7.27 4.91
C ASP A 384 -22.62 6.59 4.17
N ILE A 385 -22.50 5.31 3.81
CA ILE A 385 -23.54 4.55 3.11
C ILE A 385 -24.76 4.30 4.01
N GLN A 386 -24.55 4.06 5.31
CA GLN A 386 -25.63 3.97 6.30
C GLN A 386 -26.40 5.28 6.32
N GLU A 387 -25.73 6.43 6.37
CA GLU A 387 -26.38 7.74 6.32
C GLU A 387 -27.09 7.97 4.97
N PHE A 388 -26.52 7.57 3.84
CA PHE A 388 -27.21 7.62 2.54
C PHE A 388 -28.52 6.82 2.57
N SER A 389 -28.51 5.65 3.23
CA SER A 389 -29.72 4.84 3.39
C SER A 389 -30.77 5.55 4.23
N ARG A 390 -30.38 6.22 5.33
CA ARG A 390 -31.28 7.05 6.15
C ARG A 390 -31.87 8.21 5.35
N LEU A 391 -31.01 8.95 4.64
CA LEU A 391 -31.42 10.10 3.82
C LEU A 391 -32.43 9.69 2.73
N THR A 392 -32.12 8.59 2.02
CA THR A 392 -33.01 8.05 0.98
C THR A 392 -34.30 7.46 1.57
N GLY A 393 -34.25 6.98 2.82
CA GLY A 393 -35.36 6.39 3.54
C GLY A 393 -36.43 7.39 4.02
N ARG A 394 -36.15 8.69 4.01
CA ARG A 394 -37.08 9.74 4.49
C ARG A 394 -38.39 9.73 3.72
N ASP A 395 -39.45 10.21 4.36
CA ASP A 395 -40.72 10.46 3.71
C ASP A 395 -40.59 11.55 2.65
N LEU A 396 -41.38 11.46 1.59
CA LEU A 396 -41.35 12.46 0.51
C LEU A 396 -41.65 13.85 1.05
N GLY A 397 -40.74 14.81 0.78
CA GLY A 397 -40.83 16.19 1.27
C GLY A 397 -40.25 16.40 2.68
N ALA A 398 -39.73 15.38 3.33
CA ALA A 398 -39.05 15.48 4.62
C ALA A 398 -37.56 15.79 4.45
N GLY A 399 -37.24 17.04 4.28
CA GLY A 399 -35.86 17.53 4.17
C GLY A 399 -35.42 17.86 2.74
N PRO A 400 -34.15 18.27 2.55
CA PRO A 400 -33.64 18.66 1.25
C PRO A 400 -33.56 17.47 0.28
N PRO A 401 -33.61 17.71 -1.05
CA PRO A 401 -33.38 16.68 -2.05
C PRO A 401 -32.01 16.02 -1.88
N VAL A 402 -31.96 14.71 -2.13
CA VAL A 402 -30.70 13.94 -2.12
C VAL A 402 -30.12 13.86 -3.53
N ASP A 403 -28.80 13.93 -3.65
CA ASP A 403 -28.12 13.65 -4.91
C ASP A 403 -27.92 12.12 -5.08
N ALA A 404 -28.96 11.47 -5.59
CA ALA A 404 -28.95 10.02 -5.82
C ALA A 404 -27.81 9.59 -6.77
N LYS A 405 -27.41 10.44 -7.72
CA LYS A 405 -26.31 10.13 -8.66
C LYS A 405 -24.96 10.14 -7.95
N ALA A 406 -24.71 11.13 -7.10
CA ALA A 406 -23.47 11.16 -6.29
C ALA A 406 -23.39 9.96 -5.35
N MET A 407 -24.50 9.59 -4.69
CA MET A 407 -24.55 8.40 -3.82
C MET A 407 -24.30 7.12 -4.62
N THR A 408 -24.90 6.96 -5.79
CA THR A 408 -24.67 5.80 -6.66
C THR A 408 -23.20 5.73 -7.10
N ASN A 409 -22.60 6.85 -7.53
CA ASN A 409 -21.19 6.90 -7.91
C ASN A 409 -20.27 6.51 -6.75
N TYR A 410 -20.56 6.99 -5.54
CA TYR A 410 -19.81 6.64 -4.34
C TYR A 410 -19.92 5.14 -4.00
N ASN A 411 -21.13 4.58 -4.08
CA ASN A 411 -21.38 3.18 -3.79
C ASN A 411 -20.73 2.27 -4.83
N PHE A 412 -20.92 2.53 -6.12
CA PHE A 412 -20.55 1.63 -7.23
C PHE A 412 -19.10 1.76 -7.66
N GLY A 413 -18.52 2.96 -7.56
CA GLY A 413 -17.19 3.29 -8.05
C GLY A 413 -16.04 2.88 -7.14
N HIS A 414 -16.24 1.97 -6.21
CA HIS A 414 -15.24 1.55 -5.23
C HIS A 414 -14.86 0.08 -5.39
N ASP A 415 -13.57 -0.21 -5.40
CA ASP A 415 -13.02 -1.57 -5.26
C ASP A 415 -12.31 -1.67 -3.90
N GLU A 416 -12.95 -2.36 -2.97
CA GLU A 416 -12.44 -2.48 -1.59
C GLU A 416 -11.16 -3.30 -1.51
N TRP A 417 -11.01 -4.32 -2.35
CA TRP A 417 -9.81 -5.14 -2.35
C TRP A 417 -8.57 -4.31 -2.72
N ASP A 418 -8.68 -3.56 -3.81
CA ASP A 418 -7.58 -2.73 -4.30
C ASP A 418 -7.30 -1.58 -3.34
N TYR A 419 -8.33 -0.94 -2.79
CA TYR A 419 -8.19 0.11 -1.79
C TYR A 419 -7.49 -0.39 -0.53
N SER A 420 -7.98 -1.47 0.07
CA SER A 420 -7.38 -2.07 1.27
C SER A 420 -5.94 -2.54 1.02
N THR A 421 -5.64 -3.07 -0.17
CA THR A 421 -4.27 -3.46 -0.56
C THR A 421 -3.31 -2.26 -0.54
N GLN A 422 -3.74 -1.11 -1.07
CA GLN A 422 -2.93 0.10 -1.03
C GLN A 422 -2.74 0.62 0.42
N MET A 423 -3.80 0.59 1.22
CA MET A 423 -3.73 1.01 2.62
C MET A 423 -2.79 0.11 3.43
N LEU A 424 -2.81 -1.20 3.20
CA LEU A 424 -1.90 -2.15 3.85
C LEU A 424 -0.43 -1.85 3.49
N ARG A 425 -0.14 -1.65 2.21
CA ARG A 425 1.21 -1.28 1.75
C ARG A 425 1.70 0.00 2.40
N GLN A 426 0.88 1.05 2.40
CA GLN A 426 1.23 2.31 3.05
C GLN A 426 1.51 2.13 4.54
N TRP A 427 0.65 1.40 5.23
CA TRP A 427 0.83 1.10 6.65
C TRP A 427 2.12 0.30 6.91
N GLU A 428 2.43 -0.70 6.11
CA GLU A 428 3.68 -1.49 6.23
C GLU A 428 4.92 -0.61 6.01
N TRP A 429 4.87 0.36 5.11
CA TRP A 429 5.95 1.35 4.94
C TRP A 429 6.07 2.28 6.14
N GLU A 430 4.95 2.75 6.70
CA GLU A 430 4.94 3.64 7.87
C GLU A 430 5.52 2.98 9.14
N GLN A 431 5.44 1.64 9.25
CA GLN A 431 6.06 0.90 10.37
C GLN A 431 7.59 0.92 10.30
N LYS A 432 8.18 1.20 9.15
CA LYS A 432 9.64 1.19 8.92
C LYS A 432 10.18 2.61 8.88
N LYS A 433 10.62 3.14 10.02
CA LYS A 433 11.12 4.52 10.16
C LYS A 433 12.39 4.82 9.35
N SER A 434 13.13 3.80 8.91
CA SER A 434 14.42 3.93 8.22
C SER A 434 14.31 3.83 6.70
N LEU A 435 13.11 3.84 6.12
CA LEU A 435 12.93 3.74 4.67
C LEU A 435 13.50 4.97 3.96
N LEU A 436 14.31 4.70 2.94
CA LEU A 436 14.84 5.73 2.05
C LEU A 436 13.93 5.88 0.83
N TRP A 437 13.52 7.10 0.56
CA TRP A 437 12.63 7.45 -0.53
C TRP A 437 13.39 8.25 -1.60
N ARG A 438 13.18 7.89 -2.85
CA ARG A 438 13.60 8.64 -4.05
C ARG A 438 12.49 8.61 -5.07
N MET A 439 12.51 9.56 -5.99
CA MET A 439 11.62 9.50 -7.16
C MET A 439 11.93 8.26 -8.02
N PRO A 440 10.91 7.59 -8.58
CA PRO A 440 9.48 7.91 -8.48
C PRO A 440 8.84 7.35 -7.20
N THR A 441 8.29 8.21 -6.35
CA THR A 441 7.74 7.85 -5.04
C THR A 441 6.41 7.08 -5.10
N ALA A 442 5.74 7.12 -6.25
CA ALA A 442 4.46 6.42 -6.45
C ALA A 442 4.56 4.89 -6.33
N PHE A 443 5.77 4.32 -6.45
CA PHE A 443 6.00 2.87 -6.40
C PHE A 443 6.56 2.38 -5.06
N GLY A 444 6.61 3.24 -4.07
CA GLY A 444 7.12 2.93 -2.74
C GLY A 444 8.58 3.33 -2.53
N PRO A 445 9.21 2.84 -1.45
CA PRO A 445 10.62 3.09 -1.16
C PRO A 445 11.52 2.58 -2.28
N MET A 446 12.54 3.36 -2.62
CA MET A 446 13.43 3.02 -3.73
C MET A 446 14.58 2.13 -3.26
N PRO A 447 14.75 0.92 -3.82
CA PRO A 447 15.92 0.07 -3.50
C PRO A 447 17.21 0.71 -4.02
N GLY A 448 18.31 0.35 -3.36
CA GLY A 448 19.63 0.89 -3.71
C GLY A 448 20.74 0.21 -2.89
N PRO A 449 21.91 0.86 -2.76
CA PRO A 449 23.03 0.28 -2.02
C PRO A 449 22.76 0.12 -0.51
N ARG A 450 21.85 0.92 0.07
CA ARG A 450 21.57 0.96 1.52
C ARG A 450 20.38 0.12 1.96
N GLN A 451 19.43 -0.15 1.05
CA GLN A 451 18.25 -0.95 1.34
C GLN A 451 17.79 -1.75 0.11
N ASP A 452 17.12 -2.88 0.35
CA ASP A 452 16.34 -3.58 -0.65
C ASP A 452 14.92 -2.95 -0.77
N HIS A 453 14.06 -3.53 -1.62
CA HIS A 453 12.68 -3.06 -1.80
C HIS A 453 11.76 -3.33 -0.58
N PHE A 454 12.22 -4.13 0.39
CA PHE A 454 11.54 -4.31 1.68
C PHE A 454 12.05 -3.34 2.75
N GLY A 455 13.07 -2.50 2.45
CA GLY A 455 13.72 -1.60 3.37
C GLY A 455 14.67 -2.30 4.35
N GLN A 456 15.18 -3.49 3.98
CA GLN A 456 16.21 -4.18 4.75
C GLN A 456 17.59 -3.71 4.30
N ALA A 457 18.51 -3.55 5.26
CA ALA A 457 19.90 -3.22 4.95
C ALA A 457 20.55 -4.33 4.10
N ARG A 458 21.39 -3.93 3.14
CA ARG A 458 22.10 -4.86 2.27
C ARG A 458 23.44 -5.29 2.88
N ASP A 459 23.86 -6.50 2.55
CA ASP A 459 25.24 -6.97 2.81
C ASP A 459 26.15 -6.54 1.66
N ASN A 460 27.05 -5.61 1.93
CA ASN A 460 28.02 -5.08 0.98
C ASN A 460 29.43 -5.70 1.15
N SER A 461 29.58 -6.75 1.94
CA SER A 461 30.86 -7.41 2.24
C SER A 461 31.47 -8.13 1.04
N THR A 462 30.64 -8.59 0.10
CA THR A 462 31.07 -9.32 -1.12
C THR A 462 31.60 -8.41 -2.22
N GLY A 463 31.31 -7.11 -2.14
CA GLY A 463 31.76 -6.12 -3.11
C GLY A 463 33.29 -6.05 -3.16
N THR A 464 33.86 -5.92 -4.38
CA THR A 464 35.30 -5.75 -4.58
C THR A 464 35.60 -4.38 -5.19
N PHE A 465 36.77 -3.88 -4.89
CA PHE A 465 37.24 -2.61 -5.43
C PHE A 465 38.66 -2.67 -5.96
N LYS A 466 38.93 -1.86 -6.99
CA LYS A 466 40.26 -1.58 -7.53
C LYS A 466 40.37 -0.08 -7.74
N THR A 467 41.29 0.59 -7.03
CA THR A 467 41.49 2.03 -7.07
C THR A 467 42.86 2.38 -7.57
N ALA A 468 42.97 3.13 -8.66
CA ALA A 468 44.22 3.79 -9.07
C ALA A 468 44.15 5.28 -8.69
N SER A 469 45.19 5.77 -8.03
CA SER A 469 45.22 7.16 -7.52
C SER A 469 46.56 7.83 -7.76
N ILE A 470 46.50 9.15 -8.01
CA ILE A 470 47.65 10.07 -8.11
C ILE A 470 47.45 11.18 -7.08
N ARG A 471 48.26 11.20 -6.03
CA ARG A 471 48.32 12.29 -5.05
C ARG A 471 49.43 13.25 -5.44
N PHE A 472 49.12 14.54 -5.46
CA PHE A 472 50.04 15.58 -5.95
C PHE A 472 49.93 16.85 -5.13
N ARG A 473 51.01 17.67 -5.19
CA ARG A 473 51.07 19.02 -4.64
C ARG A 473 50.68 20.03 -5.73
N THR A 474 49.85 21.01 -5.36
CA THR A 474 49.29 21.99 -6.30
C THR A 474 49.07 23.36 -5.65
N SER A 475 48.53 24.33 -6.42
CA SER A 475 48.17 25.66 -5.94
C SER A 475 46.94 25.61 -5.02
N ARG A 476 47.11 26.03 -3.76
CA ARG A 476 46.00 26.22 -2.83
C ARG A 476 44.97 27.24 -3.36
N THR A 477 45.44 28.34 -3.97
CA THR A 477 44.55 29.38 -4.50
C THR A 477 43.61 28.87 -5.58
N VAL A 478 44.09 28.00 -6.48
CA VAL A 478 43.28 27.37 -7.52
C VAL A 478 42.24 26.47 -6.88
N LEU A 479 42.65 25.64 -5.92
CA LEU A 479 41.72 24.73 -5.20
C LEU A 479 40.72 25.52 -4.33
N GLN A 480 41.09 26.65 -3.73
CA GLN A 480 40.19 27.51 -2.96
C GLN A 480 38.99 27.99 -3.80
N GLY A 481 39.20 28.21 -5.10
CA GLY A 481 38.14 28.58 -6.04
C GLY A 481 37.14 27.45 -6.35
N LEU A 482 37.40 26.22 -5.89
CA LEU A 482 36.48 25.07 -6.02
C LEU A 482 35.62 24.82 -4.76
N LEU A 483 35.88 25.57 -3.67
CA LEU A 483 35.05 25.45 -2.45
C LEU A 483 33.76 26.28 -2.63
N PRO A 484 32.58 25.70 -2.40
CA PRO A 484 31.33 26.43 -2.58
C PRO A 484 31.18 27.60 -1.62
N ALA A 485 30.76 28.74 -2.13
CA ALA A 485 30.52 29.93 -1.32
C ALA A 485 29.42 29.66 -0.29
N GLY A 486 29.59 30.09 0.96
CA GLY A 486 28.61 29.88 2.04
C GLY A 486 28.56 28.47 2.61
N SER A 487 29.36 27.53 2.12
CA SER A 487 29.35 26.11 2.59
C SER A 487 30.03 25.91 3.96
N GLY A 488 30.73 26.90 4.50
CA GLY A 488 31.57 26.76 5.70
C GLY A 488 32.88 26.01 5.50
N LEU A 489 33.17 25.58 4.26
CA LEU A 489 34.40 24.87 3.90
C LEU A 489 35.55 25.85 3.68
N LYS A 490 36.72 25.56 4.27
CA LYS A 490 37.94 26.33 4.13
C LYS A 490 39.16 25.44 4.35
N PHE A 491 40.33 25.84 3.85
CA PHE A 491 41.59 25.19 4.18
C PHE A 491 41.92 25.35 5.67
N ALA A 492 42.40 24.29 6.30
CA ALA A 492 42.83 24.31 7.71
C ALA A 492 44.12 25.06 7.88
N ALA A 493 45.07 24.99 6.90
CA ALA A 493 46.36 25.68 6.89
C ALA A 493 46.34 26.87 5.93
N ALA A 494 47.20 27.86 6.21
CA ALA A 494 47.33 29.10 5.44
C ALA A 494 48.44 29.03 4.38
N ASP A 495 48.89 27.85 3.99
CA ASP A 495 49.98 27.63 3.04
C ASP A 495 49.62 28.10 1.61
N THR A 496 50.61 28.36 0.77
CA THR A 496 50.39 28.72 -0.65
C THR A 496 50.16 27.48 -1.52
N THR A 497 50.56 26.30 -1.06
CA THR A 497 50.36 25.01 -1.74
C THR A 497 49.44 24.12 -0.94
N ALA A 498 48.79 23.18 -1.60
CA ALA A 498 47.92 22.18 -1.00
C ALA A 498 48.08 20.83 -1.70
N TYR A 499 47.49 19.80 -1.11
CA TYR A 499 47.49 18.45 -1.68
C TYR A 499 46.11 18.11 -2.25
N ALA A 500 46.13 17.42 -3.41
CA ALA A 500 44.93 16.86 -4.01
C ALA A 500 45.21 15.44 -4.53
N THR A 501 44.17 14.69 -4.74
CA THR A 501 44.25 13.34 -5.32
C THR A 501 43.22 13.19 -6.44
N PHE A 502 43.66 12.74 -7.62
CA PHE A 502 42.77 12.14 -8.60
C PHE A 502 42.73 10.65 -8.38
N ALA A 503 41.52 10.07 -8.29
CA ALA A 503 41.36 8.65 -8.09
C ALA A 503 40.24 8.09 -8.98
N VAL A 504 40.56 6.97 -9.67
CA VAL A 504 39.56 6.15 -10.35
C VAL A 504 39.39 4.85 -9.58
N THR A 505 38.15 4.45 -9.33
CA THR A 505 37.80 3.19 -8.67
C THR A 505 36.86 2.38 -9.53
N GLN A 506 37.21 1.15 -9.75
CA GLN A 506 36.29 0.12 -10.30
C GLN A 506 35.70 -0.67 -9.14
N LEU A 507 34.39 -0.72 -9.07
CA LEU A 507 33.61 -1.51 -8.13
C LEU A 507 32.98 -2.70 -8.87
N ASN A 508 33.03 -3.92 -8.29
CA ASN A 508 32.41 -5.12 -8.84
C ASN A 508 31.75 -5.95 -7.74
N HIS A 509 30.96 -6.95 -8.16
CA HIS A 509 30.26 -7.89 -7.27
C HIS A 509 29.33 -7.19 -6.27
N LEU A 510 28.68 -6.10 -6.72
CA LEU A 510 27.74 -5.35 -5.88
C LEU A 510 26.37 -6.04 -5.90
N ASP A 511 25.91 -6.50 -4.73
CA ASP A 511 24.61 -7.21 -4.58
C ASP A 511 23.43 -6.38 -5.09
N TRP A 512 23.40 -5.08 -4.76
CA TRP A 512 22.33 -4.20 -5.18
C TRP A 512 22.25 -3.91 -6.70
N LEU A 513 23.29 -4.30 -7.44
CA LEU A 513 23.34 -4.29 -8.91
C LEU A 513 23.28 -5.71 -9.51
N GLY A 514 22.84 -6.69 -8.74
CA GLY A 514 22.78 -8.10 -9.19
C GLY A 514 24.16 -8.68 -9.50
N GLY A 515 25.16 -8.34 -8.68
CA GLY A 515 26.54 -8.81 -8.82
C GLY A 515 27.38 -8.07 -9.84
N ARG A 516 26.82 -7.03 -10.49
CA ARG A 516 27.55 -6.14 -11.43
C ARG A 516 28.31 -5.06 -10.69
N GLY A 517 28.96 -4.15 -11.45
CA GLY A 517 29.73 -3.05 -10.91
C GLY A 517 29.66 -1.81 -11.77
N TYR A 518 30.42 -0.81 -11.39
CA TYR A 518 30.59 0.46 -12.12
C TYR A 518 31.93 1.10 -11.79
N ASN A 519 32.33 2.10 -12.58
CA ASN A 519 33.54 2.88 -12.35
C ASN A 519 33.17 4.28 -11.86
N HIS A 520 33.98 4.84 -10.97
CA HIS A 520 33.90 6.25 -10.62
C HIS A 520 35.29 6.90 -10.62
N PHE A 521 35.34 8.19 -10.95
CA PHE A 521 36.58 8.98 -11.04
C PHE A 521 36.33 10.36 -10.44
N GLY A 522 37.19 10.81 -9.51
CA GLY A 522 36.97 12.08 -8.81
C GLY A 522 38.23 12.82 -8.41
N LEU A 523 38.05 14.11 -8.05
CA LEU A 523 39.04 14.98 -7.43
C LEU A 523 38.79 15.04 -5.92
N TYR A 524 39.83 14.81 -5.14
CA TYR A 524 39.83 14.83 -3.67
C TYR A 524 40.79 15.91 -3.18
N ILE A 525 40.29 16.96 -2.50
CA ILE A 525 41.05 18.09 -1.97
C ILE A 525 41.31 17.87 -0.48
N HIS A 526 42.57 17.76 -0.10
CA HIS A 526 42.97 17.44 1.28
C HIS A 526 43.11 18.66 2.17
N GLY A 527 43.00 18.46 3.49
CA GLY A 527 43.21 19.50 4.49
C GLY A 527 42.10 20.54 4.56
N ILE A 528 40.87 20.15 4.24
CA ILE A 528 39.69 21.00 4.35
C ILE A 528 39.05 20.84 5.73
N GLN A 529 38.67 21.96 6.32
CA GLN A 529 37.87 21.97 7.55
C GLN A 529 36.52 22.63 7.31
N HIS A 530 35.53 22.15 8.07
CA HIS A 530 34.23 22.78 8.21
C HIS A 530 34.02 23.24 9.63
N THR A 531 33.62 24.50 9.83
CA THR A 531 33.24 25.03 11.13
C THR A 531 31.74 25.30 11.11
N SER A 532 31.01 24.58 11.95
CA SER A 532 29.56 24.79 12.08
C SER A 532 29.28 26.16 12.70
N ALA A 533 28.26 26.86 12.18
CA ALA A 533 27.80 28.11 12.77
C ALA A 533 27.10 27.91 14.12
N THR A 534 26.62 26.69 14.40
CA THR A 534 25.79 26.36 15.58
C THR A 534 26.49 25.47 16.60
N ALA A 535 27.56 24.75 16.24
CA ALA A 535 28.31 23.89 17.12
C ALA A 535 29.79 24.27 17.15
N ALA A 536 30.40 24.33 18.34
CA ALA A 536 31.84 24.66 18.51
C ALA A 536 32.81 23.60 17.93
N ALA A 537 32.31 22.58 17.24
CA ALA A 537 33.09 21.47 16.70
C ALA A 537 33.54 21.78 15.26
N THR A 538 34.84 21.78 15.04
CA THR A 538 35.46 21.81 13.71
C THR A 538 35.76 20.37 13.28
N VAL A 539 35.29 19.97 12.09
CA VAL A 539 35.68 18.70 11.45
C VAL A 539 36.71 19.00 10.36
N GLN A 540 37.73 18.15 10.25
CA GLN A 540 38.72 18.21 9.20
C GLN A 540 38.62 16.95 8.35
N GLY A 541 38.78 17.12 7.00
CA GLY A 541 38.67 16.01 6.08
C GLY A 541 39.06 16.40 4.65
N THR A 542 38.82 15.46 3.76
CA THR A 542 38.99 15.60 2.32
C THR A 542 37.70 16.09 1.68
N TYR A 543 37.70 17.16 0.93
CA TYR A 543 36.56 17.65 0.16
C TYR A 543 36.53 17.05 -1.25
N LEU A 544 35.34 16.59 -1.67
CA LEU A 544 35.08 16.04 -3.00
C LEU A 544 34.22 17.01 -3.82
N PRO A 545 34.81 17.81 -4.73
CA PRO A 545 34.07 18.76 -5.56
C PRO A 545 33.36 18.14 -6.75
N VAL A 546 33.85 17.01 -7.29
CA VAL A 546 33.25 16.30 -8.43
C VAL A 546 33.57 14.81 -8.39
N LEU A 547 32.60 13.99 -8.79
CA LEU A 547 32.72 12.54 -8.97
C LEU A 547 32.05 12.15 -10.29
N PHE A 548 32.81 11.71 -11.28
CA PHE A 548 32.30 11.15 -12.52
C PHE A 548 31.98 9.69 -12.31
N GLU A 549 30.82 9.21 -12.83
CA GLU A 549 30.39 7.81 -12.76
C GLU A 549 29.78 7.38 -14.10
N ASN A 550 29.95 6.11 -14.46
CA ASN A 550 29.47 5.54 -15.72
C ASN A 550 28.15 4.77 -15.58
N LEU A 551 27.42 4.91 -14.46
CA LEU A 551 26.11 4.29 -14.23
C LEU A 551 25.16 5.27 -13.54
N ALA A 552 23.91 5.33 -14.02
CA ALA A 552 22.91 6.28 -13.51
C ALA A 552 22.45 5.97 -12.07
N ASP A 553 22.26 4.69 -11.72
CA ASP A 553 21.75 4.28 -10.41
C ASP A 553 22.58 4.80 -9.23
N PRO A 554 23.93 4.65 -9.20
CA PRO A 554 24.73 5.21 -8.12
C PRO A 554 24.80 6.73 -8.18
N ILE A 555 24.68 7.37 -9.36
CA ILE A 555 24.59 8.82 -9.48
C ILE A 555 23.36 9.32 -8.73
N LEU A 556 22.17 8.79 -9.05
CA LEU A 556 20.91 9.19 -8.44
C LEU A 556 20.92 8.94 -6.93
N SER A 557 21.29 7.73 -6.50
CA SER A 557 21.29 7.40 -5.07
C SER A 557 22.28 8.22 -4.26
N GLY A 558 23.46 8.52 -4.82
CA GLY A 558 24.48 9.33 -4.14
C GLY A 558 24.10 10.80 -4.06
N ARG A 559 23.52 11.37 -5.12
CA ARG A 559 23.11 12.78 -5.15
C ARG A 559 21.89 13.02 -4.25
N ASP A 560 20.84 12.23 -4.44
CA ASP A 560 19.54 12.48 -3.81
C ASP A 560 19.58 12.19 -2.30
N GLU A 561 20.23 11.10 -1.92
CA GLU A 561 20.25 10.69 -0.51
C GLU A 561 21.39 11.34 0.28
N LEU A 562 22.61 11.38 -0.28
CA LEU A 562 23.83 11.70 0.49
C LEU A 562 24.49 13.03 0.14
N GLY A 563 24.21 13.57 -1.05
CA GLY A 563 24.79 14.84 -1.49
C GLY A 563 26.17 14.71 -2.16
N PHE A 564 26.51 13.54 -2.71
CA PHE A 564 27.70 13.39 -3.54
C PHE A 564 27.57 14.21 -4.84
N PRO A 565 28.62 14.92 -5.26
CA PRO A 565 28.64 15.78 -6.46
C PRO A 565 28.83 14.94 -7.73
N LYS A 566 27.97 13.98 -7.98
CA LYS A 566 28.10 13.00 -9.06
C LYS A 566 27.58 13.53 -10.39
N VAL A 567 28.31 13.24 -11.47
CA VAL A 567 27.96 13.53 -12.86
C VAL A 567 28.31 12.33 -13.74
N PHE A 568 27.57 12.16 -14.83
CA PHE A 568 27.81 11.06 -15.77
C PHE A 568 29.04 11.31 -16.65
N ALA A 569 29.88 10.28 -16.84
CA ALA A 569 30.88 10.15 -17.89
C ALA A 569 31.13 8.67 -18.20
N ASP A 570 31.53 8.38 -19.44
CA ASP A 570 32.05 7.08 -19.82
C ASP A 570 33.46 6.95 -19.24
N LEU A 571 33.73 5.89 -18.49
CA LEU A 571 35.01 5.65 -17.81
C LEU A 571 35.58 4.30 -18.26
N ASP A 572 36.55 4.36 -19.18
CA ASP A 572 37.30 3.17 -19.59
C ASP A 572 38.55 3.07 -18.70
N PHE A 573 38.46 2.18 -17.70
CA PHE A 573 39.56 1.94 -16.75
C PHE A 573 40.07 0.52 -16.93
N THR A 574 41.31 0.40 -17.31
CA THR A 574 42.01 -0.86 -17.57
C THR A 574 43.29 -0.97 -16.72
N THR A 575 43.57 -2.21 -16.30
CA THR A 575 44.85 -2.53 -15.65
C THR A 575 45.52 -3.68 -16.39
N ALA A 576 46.77 -3.50 -16.78
CA ALA A 576 47.59 -4.50 -17.43
C ALA A 576 48.88 -4.76 -16.63
N VAL A 577 49.68 -5.73 -17.07
CA VAL A 577 50.99 -6.00 -16.45
C VAL A 577 51.85 -4.72 -16.55
N GLY A 578 52.13 -4.14 -15.35
CA GLY A 578 52.99 -2.95 -15.24
C GLY A 578 52.28 -1.59 -15.32
N GLY A 579 50.97 -1.52 -15.61
CA GLY A 579 50.28 -0.22 -15.74
C GLY A 579 48.82 -0.20 -15.40
N ALA A 580 48.27 1.00 -15.15
CA ALA A 580 46.88 1.30 -15.02
C ALA A 580 46.50 2.54 -15.83
N HIS A 581 45.42 2.48 -16.61
CA HIS A 581 45.02 3.53 -17.53
C HIS A 581 43.54 3.85 -17.39
N LEU A 582 43.22 5.15 -17.40
CA LEU A 582 41.83 5.66 -17.47
C LEU A 582 41.72 6.59 -18.69
N THR A 583 40.64 6.40 -19.46
CA THR A 583 40.15 7.40 -20.38
C THR A 583 38.72 7.77 -19.94
N ALA A 584 38.50 9.04 -19.65
CA ALA A 584 37.16 9.55 -19.37
C ALA A 584 36.65 10.34 -20.59
N SER A 585 35.41 10.03 -20.99
CA SER A 585 34.76 10.64 -22.14
C SER A 585 33.26 10.91 -21.89
N TRP A 586 32.68 11.75 -22.72
CA TRP A 586 31.25 12.00 -22.74
C TRP A 586 30.77 11.87 -24.19
N MET A 587 29.86 10.88 -24.42
CA MET A 587 29.36 10.56 -25.77
C MET A 587 30.47 10.45 -26.83
N GLY A 588 31.60 9.83 -26.49
CA GLY A 588 32.75 9.62 -27.35
C GLY A 588 33.78 10.77 -27.37
N ALA A 589 33.48 11.93 -26.80
CA ALA A 589 34.43 13.05 -26.66
C ALA A 589 35.31 12.81 -25.41
N ALA A 590 36.55 12.36 -25.60
CA ALA A 590 37.51 12.10 -24.54
C ALA A 590 38.06 13.41 -23.96
N PHE A 591 37.91 13.58 -22.65
CA PHE A 591 38.29 14.81 -21.95
C PHE A 591 39.36 14.61 -20.85
N CYS A 592 39.64 13.38 -20.44
CA CYS A 592 40.69 13.10 -19.47
C CYS A 592 41.40 11.78 -19.79
N LYS A 593 42.71 11.79 -19.58
CA LYS A 593 43.58 10.61 -19.60
C LYS A 593 44.43 10.56 -18.35
N MET A 594 44.46 9.42 -17.68
CA MET A 594 45.30 9.15 -16.50
C MET A 594 46.08 7.86 -16.72
N SER A 595 47.35 7.85 -16.40
CA SER A 595 48.24 6.70 -16.57
C SER A 595 49.17 6.54 -15.37
N LEU A 596 49.28 5.31 -14.87
CA LEU A 596 50.27 4.89 -13.88
C LEU A 596 51.12 3.80 -14.54
N ALA A 597 52.46 3.92 -14.47
CA ALA A 597 53.37 2.99 -15.09
C ALA A 597 54.37 2.39 -14.07
N ASP A 598 54.93 1.27 -14.47
CA ASP A 598 55.93 0.53 -13.70
C ASP A 598 55.45 0.19 -12.28
N LEU A 599 54.28 -0.46 -12.21
CA LEU A 599 53.67 -0.87 -10.96
C LEU A 599 54.49 -1.97 -10.27
N GLN A 600 54.97 -1.69 -9.07
CA GLN A 600 55.75 -2.62 -8.23
C GLN A 600 54.95 -3.00 -6.97
N HIS A 601 55.04 -4.25 -6.59
CA HIS A 601 54.37 -4.76 -5.39
C HIS A 601 55.00 -4.16 -4.13
N GLN A 602 54.17 -3.56 -3.27
CA GLN A 602 54.59 -3.13 -1.96
C GLN A 602 54.32 -4.28 -0.97
N PRO A 603 55.31 -4.88 -0.33
CA PRO A 603 55.05 -5.93 0.66
C PRO A 603 54.19 -5.39 1.77
N ALA A 604 53.21 -6.15 2.22
CA ALA A 604 52.37 -5.80 3.38
C ALA A 604 53.32 -5.62 4.58
N THR A 605 53.35 -4.43 5.16
CA THR A 605 53.97 -4.23 6.47
C THR A 605 53.14 -4.94 7.49
N ASN A 606 53.49 -6.21 7.83
CA ASN A 606 52.92 -6.92 8.96
C ASN A 606 53.17 -6.06 10.22
N GLY A 607 52.10 -5.56 10.82
CA GLY A 607 52.16 -4.93 12.11
C GLY A 607 52.58 -5.93 13.20
N THR A 608 53.87 -6.07 13.40
CA THR A 608 54.45 -6.72 14.58
C THR A 608 55.38 -5.72 15.24
N ALA A 609 55.07 -5.45 16.49
CA ALA A 609 55.91 -4.80 17.52
C ALA A 609 56.30 -3.35 17.26
N ALA A 610 55.93 -2.52 18.18
CA ALA A 610 56.47 -1.18 18.40
C ALA A 610 58.00 -1.19 18.43
N ALA A 611 58.65 -1.04 17.27
CA ALA A 611 60.00 -0.57 17.19
C ALA A 611 59.90 0.94 17.38
N THR A 612 60.59 1.45 18.40
CA THR A 612 60.80 2.88 18.63
C THR A 612 61.16 3.52 17.29
N PRO A 613 60.40 4.51 16.79
CA PRO A 613 60.76 5.14 15.55
C PRO A 613 62.18 5.73 15.64
N PRO A 614 63.05 5.58 14.63
CA PRO A 614 64.32 6.24 14.62
C PRO A 614 64.08 7.74 14.76
N PRO A 615 64.98 8.48 15.44
CA PRO A 615 64.86 9.92 15.57
C PRO A 615 64.69 10.53 14.19
N PRO A 616 63.75 11.49 14.04
CA PRO A 616 63.49 12.11 12.74
C PRO A 616 64.83 12.70 12.23
N PRO A 617 65.13 12.57 10.90
CA PRO A 617 66.29 13.25 10.34
C PRO A 617 66.12 14.76 10.58
N PRO A 618 67.21 15.51 10.70
CA PRO A 618 67.12 16.95 10.94
C PRO A 618 66.27 17.59 9.84
N VAL A 619 65.20 18.26 10.25
CA VAL A 619 64.26 18.95 9.34
C VAL A 619 65.05 19.96 8.56
N SER A 620 65.23 19.76 7.25
CA SER A 620 65.73 20.83 6.38
C SER A 620 64.71 21.97 6.45
N GLU A 621 65.17 23.22 6.62
CA GLU A 621 64.31 24.41 6.67
C GLU A 621 63.40 24.58 5.43
N HIS A 622 63.51 23.71 4.43
CA HIS A 622 62.77 23.70 3.16
C HIS A 622 62.00 22.40 2.88
N ALA A 623 61.85 21.50 3.89
CA ALA A 623 61.00 20.32 3.71
C ALA A 623 59.52 20.75 3.60
N PRO A 624 58.78 20.25 2.60
CA PRO A 624 57.35 20.56 2.50
C PRO A 624 56.62 20.04 3.76
N PRO A 625 55.58 20.74 4.24
CA PRO A 625 54.82 20.28 5.39
C PRO A 625 54.29 18.88 5.17
N PRO A 626 54.17 18.05 6.21
CA PRO A 626 53.63 16.71 6.09
C PRO A 626 52.20 16.77 5.51
N ALA A 627 51.85 15.79 4.70
CA ALA A 627 50.53 15.72 4.10
C ALA A 627 49.45 15.65 5.20
N PRO A 628 48.32 16.38 5.08
CA PRO A 628 47.26 16.38 6.09
C PRO A 628 46.72 14.98 6.34
N GLN A 629 46.53 14.65 7.60
CA GLN A 629 45.80 13.43 8.00
C GLN A 629 44.32 13.80 8.09
N ASP A 630 43.58 13.48 7.05
CA ASP A 630 42.16 13.70 6.97
C ASP A 630 41.43 12.53 7.70
N SER A 631 40.34 12.83 8.39
CA SER A 631 39.54 11.86 9.19
C SER A 631 38.25 11.48 8.53
N GLY A 632 38.02 11.88 7.28
CA GLY A 632 36.80 11.57 6.54
C GLY A 632 36.58 12.42 5.31
N LEU A 633 35.42 12.24 4.68
CA LEU A 633 35.04 12.90 3.44
C LEU A 633 33.99 14.00 3.70
N LEU A 634 34.24 15.19 3.18
CA LEU A 634 33.37 16.36 3.19
C LEU A 634 32.66 16.51 1.83
N LEU A 635 31.37 16.70 1.83
CA LEU A 635 30.55 16.88 0.65
C LEU A 635 29.65 18.11 0.82
N HIS A 636 29.22 18.72 -0.30
CA HIS A 636 28.26 19.81 -0.27
C HIS A 636 27.04 19.45 -1.11
N LYS A 637 25.93 19.17 -0.43
CA LYS A 637 24.64 18.86 -1.08
C LYS A 637 23.97 20.16 -1.52
N TYR A 638 23.60 20.23 -2.80
CA TYR A 638 22.88 21.35 -3.39
C TYR A 638 21.75 20.83 -4.29
N ILE A 639 20.51 21.23 -4.01
CA ILE A 639 19.35 20.98 -4.86
C ILE A 639 18.74 22.34 -5.20
N PRO A 640 18.66 22.72 -6.50
CA PRO A 640 18.07 24.00 -6.89
C PRO A 640 16.58 24.03 -6.63
N ALA A 641 16.06 25.19 -6.24
CA ALA A 641 14.65 25.42 -6.07
C ALA A 641 13.90 25.35 -7.42
N THR A 642 12.71 24.77 -7.39
CA THR A 642 11.80 24.72 -8.53
C THR A 642 10.89 25.94 -8.51
N GLY A 643 10.88 26.73 -9.56
CA GLY A 643 10.02 27.91 -9.68
C GLY A 643 9.79 28.31 -11.13
N PRO A 644 8.78 29.14 -11.42
CA PRO A 644 8.51 29.69 -12.74
C PRO A 644 9.72 30.49 -13.28
N ALA A 645 9.84 30.57 -14.59
CA ALA A 645 10.88 31.41 -15.21
C ALA A 645 10.75 32.86 -14.75
N GLY A 646 11.86 33.41 -14.21
CA GLY A 646 11.89 34.80 -13.71
C GLY A 646 11.38 34.97 -12.28
N SER A 647 10.95 33.93 -11.58
CA SER A 647 10.60 34.01 -10.16
C SER A 647 11.84 34.17 -9.28
N LYS A 648 11.66 34.73 -8.07
CA LYS A 648 12.76 34.89 -7.09
C LYS A 648 13.29 33.55 -6.57
N GLU A 649 12.46 32.51 -6.59
CA GLU A 649 12.82 31.17 -6.15
C GLU A 649 13.79 30.50 -7.12
N ARG A 650 13.68 30.83 -8.42
CA ARG A 650 14.56 30.25 -9.45
C ARG A 650 15.99 30.79 -9.30
N GLY A 651 16.93 29.89 -9.04
CA GLY A 651 18.32 30.22 -8.75
C GLY A 651 18.68 30.20 -7.27
N GLN A 652 17.71 30.00 -6.38
CA GLN A 652 17.95 29.66 -4.98
C GLN A 652 18.08 28.15 -4.83
N ALA A 653 18.43 27.70 -3.64
CA ALA A 653 18.47 26.28 -3.29
C ALA A 653 17.30 25.90 -2.37
N ASP A 654 16.58 24.83 -2.72
CA ASP A 654 15.68 24.14 -1.76
C ASP A 654 16.51 23.44 -0.69
N VAL A 655 17.70 22.96 -1.05
CA VAL A 655 18.63 22.28 -0.16
C VAL A 655 20.05 22.77 -0.43
N ALA A 656 20.73 23.29 0.61
CA ALA A 656 22.16 23.62 0.58
C ALA A 656 22.76 23.38 1.97
N TYR A 657 23.58 22.34 2.12
CA TYR A 657 24.28 22.04 3.37
C TYR A 657 25.50 21.14 3.13
N THR A 658 26.42 21.14 4.09
CA THR A 658 27.59 20.26 4.07
C THR A 658 27.28 18.95 4.81
N THR A 659 27.74 17.82 4.25
CA THR A 659 27.70 16.50 4.89
C THR A 659 29.11 15.97 5.13
N TYR A 660 29.25 15.07 6.09
CA TYR A 660 30.50 14.47 6.49
C TYR A 660 30.36 12.96 6.66
N LEU A 661 31.26 12.20 6.06
CA LEU A 661 31.46 10.78 6.23
C LEU A 661 32.76 10.56 7.00
N ALA A 662 32.67 10.14 8.26
CA ALA A 662 33.87 9.86 9.07
C ALA A 662 34.44 8.47 8.70
N ASP A 663 35.73 8.37 8.51
CA ASP A 663 36.39 7.11 8.12
C ASP A 663 36.22 5.99 9.15
N ASP A 664 36.24 6.33 10.45
CA ASP A 664 36.05 5.39 11.55
C ASP A 664 34.61 4.91 11.72
N GLU A 665 33.63 5.75 11.39
CA GLU A 665 32.22 5.39 11.37
C GLU A 665 31.88 4.54 10.16
N ASP A 666 32.40 4.88 9.01
CA ASP A 666 32.20 4.14 7.76
C ASP A 666 32.83 2.73 7.82
N ALA A 667 34.00 2.61 8.42
CA ALA A 667 34.65 1.30 8.64
C ALA A 667 33.84 0.32 9.50
N LYS A 668 32.86 0.80 10.27
CA LYS A 668 31.96 -0.05 11.06
C LYS A 668 30.83 -0.63 10.22
N THR A 669 30.52 -0.07 9.06
CA THR A 669 29.41 -0.50 8.18
C THR A 669 29.79 -1.74 7.37
N VAL A 670 31.06 -1.88 6.99
CA VAL A 670 31.57 -3.02 6.26
C VAL A 670 33.07 -3.20 6.55
N GLU A 671 33.50 -4.46 6.75
CA GLU A 671 34.92 -4.77 6.90
C GLU A 671 35.64 -4.63 5.56
N ARG A 672 36.38 -3.52 5.40
CA ARG A 672 37.19 -3.25 4.21
C ARG A 672 38.55 -3.95 4.35
N LYS A 673 38.83 -4.91 3.45
CA LYS A 673 40.10 -5.64 3.42
C LYS A 673 40.89 -5.31 2.17
N VAL A 674 42.06 -4.66 2.35
CA VAL A 674 43.05 -4.45 1.27
C VAL A 674 43.81 -5.74 1.05
N GLU A 675 43.79 -6.28 -0.18
CA GLU A 675 44.44 -7.52 -0.56
C GLU A 675 45.77 -7.28 -1.27
N ARG A 676 45.87 -6.15 -2.00
CA ARG A 676 47.07 -5.83 -2.78
C ARG A 676 47.27 -4.31 -2.90
N THR A 677 48.52 -3.88 -2.77
CA THR A 677 48.93 -2.52 -3.06
C THR A 677 50.12 -2.53 -4.03
N LEU A 678 50.03 -1.77 -5.11
CA LEU A 678 51.08 -1.58 -6.11
C LEU A 678 51.42 -0.11 -6.15
N LYS A 679 52.71 0.24 -6.04
CA LYS A 679 53.23 1.62 -6.20
C LYS A 679 53.69 1.80 -7.61
N ALA A 680 53.33 2.93 -8.25
CA ALA A 680 53.78 3.30 -9.56
C ALA A 680 55.12 4.08 -9.47
N ALA A 681 56.02 3.82 -10.39
CA ALA A 681 57.24 4.59 -10.53
C ALA A 681 57.03 5.95 -11.22
N SER A 682 56.03 6.01 -12.11
CA SER A 682 55.63 7.26 -12.76
C SER A 682 54.09 7.32 -12.95
N ALA A 683 53.57 8.53 -12.96
CA ALA A 683 52.14 8.76 -13.19
C ALA A 683 51.89 10.10 -13.88
N THR A 684 50.92 10.12 -14.76
CA THR A 684 50.49 11.31 -15.50
C THR A 684 48.96 11.44 -15.50
N ILE A 685 48.49 12.66 -15.47
CA ILE A 685 47.07 12.99 -15.72
C ILE A 685 46.98 14.23 -16.58
N SER A 686 46.08 14.22 -17.53
CA SER A 686 45.85 15.39 -18.42
C SER A 686 44.34 15.54 -18.67
N PHE A 687 43.92 16.79 -18.79
CA PHE A 687 42.55 17.16 -19.15
C PHE A 687 42.56 17.95 -20.47
N ASP A 688 41.57 17.71 -21.30
CA ASP A 688 41.28 18.49 -22.51
C ASP A 688 39.85 19.05 -22.36
N ALA A 689 39.73 20.35 -22.15
CA ALA A 689 38.45 21.00 -21.90
C ALA A 689 37.51 20.96 -23.13
N LEU A 690 38.08 20.72 -24.34
CA LEU A 690 37.32 20.76 -25.58
C LEU A 690 36.47 22.04 -25.68
N ASP A 691 35.52 22.07 -26.59
CA ASP A 691 34.55 23.17 -26.67
C ASP A 691 33.18 22.80 -26.10
N TRP A 692 32.27 23.78 -25.99
CA TRP A 692 30.91 23.57 -25.50
C TRP A 692 30.05 22.66 -26.39
N LYS A 693 30.44 22.44 -27.64
CA LYS A 693 29.73 21.53 -28.56
C LYS A 693 30.10 20.08 -28.27
N ALA A 694 31.37 19.83 -27.98
CA ALA A 694 31.85 18.50 -27.62
C ALA A 694 31.47 18.10 -26.18
N LEU A 695 31.46 19.05 -25.23
CA LEU A 695 31.16 18.84 -23.81
C LEU A 695 30.05 19.79 -23.31
N PRO A 696 28.84 19.76 -23.83
CA PRO A 696 27.79 20.75 -23.55
C PRO A 696 27.44 20.89 -22.08
N THR A 697 27.55 19.83 -21.29
CA THR A 697 27.22 19.81 -19.85
C THR A 697 28.45 19.71 -18.93
N LEU A 698 29.60 19.35 -19.44
CA LEU A 698 30.83 19.11 -18.67
C LEU A 698 31.93 20.10 -18.92
N HIS A 699 31.88 20.93 -19.99
CA HIS A 699 32.94 21.85 -20.38
C HIS A 699 33.42 22.71 -19.19
N HIS A 700 32.54 23.37 -18.45
CA HIS A 700 32.87 24.21 -17.32
C HIS A 700 33.57 23.47 -16.16
N ILE A 701 33.26 22.18 -15.97
CA ILE A 701 33.91 21.32 -14.96
C ILE A 701 35.32 20.98 -15.46
N VAL A 702 35.41 20.46 -16.69
CA VAL A 702 36.69 20.00 -17.27
C VAL A 702 37.68 21.15 -17.45
N ALA A 703 37.19 22.33 -17.87
CA ALA A 703 38.02 23.53 -17.96
C ALA A 703 38.64 23.90 -16.61
N ARG A 704 37.88 23.84 -15.52
CA ARG A 704 38.40 24.11 -14.17
C ARG A 704 39.37 23.04 -13.68
N LEU A 705 39.16 21.77 -14.05
CA LEU A 705 40.08 20.68 -13.74
C LEU A 705 41.39 20.83 -14.48
N GLN A 706 41.37 21.32 -15.73
CA GLN A 706 42.57 21.61 -16.56
C GLN A 706 43.42 22.74 -15.98
N GLU A 707 42.82 23.70 -15.30
CA GLU A 707 43.52 24.82 -14.63
C GLU A 707 44.36 24.38 -13.43
N ILE A 708 44.17 23.16 -12.89
CA ILE A 708 44.87 22.69 -11.70
C ILE A 708 46.31 22.29 -12.06
N PRO A 709 47.34 23.04 -11.64
CA PRO A 709 48.73 22.67 -11.94
C PRO A 709 49.16 21.48 -11.08
N VAL A 710 49.89 20.54 -11.65
CA VAL A 710 50.60 19.48 -10.91
C VAL A 710 52.03 19.90 -10.71
N TYR A 711 52.40 20.35 -9.50
CA TYR A 711 53.74 20.75 -9.18
C TYR A 711 54.66 19.56 -8.93
N GLU A 712 54.14 18.55 -8.25
CA GLU A 712 54.87 17.36 -7.86
C GLU A 712 53.88 16.20 -7.62
N VAL A 713 54.16 15.02 -8.18
CA VAL A 713 53.46 13.80 -7.84
C VAL A 713 54.09 13.23 -6.57
N VAL A 714 53.31 13.19 -5.49
CA VAL A 714 53.79 12.74 -4.17
C VAL A 714 53.66 11.24 -4.02
N GLU A 715 52.54 10.68 -4.54
CA GLU A 715 52.30 9.25 -4.49
C GLU A 715 51.39 8.83 -5.66
N ALA A 716 51.69 7.71 -6.29
CA ALA A 716 50.83 7.07 -7.25
C ALA A 716 50.78 5.57 -6.97
N LYS A 717 49.56 5.01 -6.87
CA LYS A 717 49.36 3.62 -6.48
C LYS A 717 48.09 3.00 -7.01
N VAL A 718 48.06 1.67 -7.09
CA VAL A 718 46.85 0.86 -7.28
C VAL A 718 46.60 0.05 -6.03
N VAL A 719 45.38 0.08 -5.52
CA VAL A 719 44.93 -0.67 -4.34
C VAL A 719 43.77 -1.56 -4.75
N GLU A 720 43.84 -2.84 -4.43
CA GLU A 720 42.81 -3.83 -4.69
C GLU A 720 42.32 -4.47 -3.38
N GLY A 721 41.03 -4.76 -3.27
CA GLY A 721 40.47 -5.37 -2.06
C GLY A 721 38.99 -5.69 -2.16
N ARG A 722 38.43 -6.06 -1.03
CA ARG A 722 37.00 -6.35 -0.86
C ARG A 722 36.40 -5.57 0.28
N GLY A 723 35.06 -5.55 0.34
CA GLY A 723 34.27 -4.76 1.26
C GLY A 723 34.05 -3.34 0.69
N VAL A 724 32.85 -3.07 0.21
CA VAL A 724 32.46 -1.78 -0.37
C VAL A 724 31.41 -1.16 0.52
N SER A 725 31.75 -0.05 1.19
CA SER A 725 30.82 0.68 2.04
C SER A 725 29.60 1.17 1.25
N ASP A 726 28.42 1.16 1.88
CA ASP A 726 27.20 1.78 1.38
C ASP A 726 27.13 3.28 1.70
N VAL A 727 28.13 3.79 2.43
CA VAL A 727 28.27 5.17 2.91
C VAL A 727 27.05 5.69 3.72
N SER A 728 26.35 4.77 4.39
CA SER A 728 25.14 5.07 5.19
C SER A 728 25.45 5.91 6.45
N SER A 729 26.70 5.93 6.90
CA SER A 729 27.18 6.73 8.03
C SER A 729 27.34 8.22 7.72
N VAL A 730 27.08 8.68 6.50
CA VAL A 730 27.07 10.11 6.15
C VAL A 730 26.06 10.87 7.01
N ARG A 731 26.54 11.96 7.65
CA ARG A 731 25.72 12.85 8.47
C ARG A 731 25.79 14.30 8.00
N ARG A 732 24.70 15.03 8.22
CA ARG A 732 24.65 16.47 7.98
C ARG A 732 25.47 17.20 9.05
N LEU A 733 26.27 18.18 8.62
CA LEU A 733 26.89 19.17 9.49
C LEU A 733 25.96 20.39 9.58
N GLY A 734 25.76 20.89 10.77
CA GLY A 734 24.86 21.99 11.09
C GLY A 734 25.29 23.35 10.49
#